data_53dfe3bcaa7d68c043f5c04105582227
#
_entry.id   53dfe3bcaa7d68c043f5c04105582227
#
_cell.length_a   1.000
_cell.length_b   1.000
_cell.length_c   1.000
_cell.angle_alpha   90.00
_cell.angle_beta   90.00
_cell.angle_gamma   90.00
#
_symmetry.space_group_name_H-M   'P 1'
#
loop_
_entity.id
_entity.type
_entity.pdbx_description
1 polymer ?
#
loop_
_entity_poly.entity_id
_entity_poly.type
_entity_poly.pdbx_seq_one_letter_code
_entity_poly.pdbx_strand_id
1 'polypeptide(L)'
;MAQQPPLIYTLDPYDNHPWRQALREIYEDGVRGVSYLCPLTVAWREDGSFDFTLLDELTDEIFALAPEAQLLPRVFLATPDWWDALHEEELLKFDGPAPRVAAFHTTDHPFWQYENKMYHSVRNPSVASRLWQHDAAEALRNYTAHLLKKYGRNHVYGIQPAYGTCGEWGLFGSYTNGQFGNGDFSRPMVDAFRKFLITRYGDRPEFHDALPPSKVERMRTENGILRSPAFFQRVLDYYDCLAEEQLNAVRCFCRAVKAVDPQLQTGCFGLYLMNTGSSAYQLHQLPMAAQKLRLAEMPELDFVSTPNGYQERKRGLYLQMPEHSAARRKLLIAECDVRTEWATDRFAPSREDCPDQFLFEVGYNLSVGSGCFWLYDFGRHWFRDPEIRALIRPLARYYARPRKMPAQAEIAVVTDPASVCCTEGSVGYYRSFLRFLCGDLPRCGTVFDTITMDDFFSEPAYKLYIFRDKFLSTPEESRRIRSFLEKHQASAVWFGPAGTVQPEKIDFSGSRLLTGFELRPLPGVTGSNAVTMYGHPLLEGMKTPFALAPVEDSEAVYAPVLTGSGGEVLGLVESTGLPGCLLKQEEKRFDLWCSFPALPKELLHSLLAKIGVRFRIDGAAVCYGAGETLVVRADCDGPVAVLVSGPGLRNIITDETLCAENGRVVIPMRKGQTVLLEILP
;
A
#
# COMPACT_ATOMS: atom_id res chain seq x y z
N MET A 1 11.29 -12.64 -21.55
CA MET A 1 11.16 -11.18 -21.71
C MET A 1 10.32 -10.70 -20.55
N ALA A 2 10.73 -9.69 -19.81
CA ALA A 2 9.89 -9.11 -18.78
C ALA A 2 8.62 -8.58 -19.44
N GLN A 3 7.46 -9.03 -18.95
CA GLN A 3 6.17 -8.64 -19.50
C GLN A 3 5.94 -7.16 -19.18
N GLN A 4 5.60 -6.38 -20.18
CA GLN A 4 5.38 -4.94 -20.03
C GLN A 4 4.17 -4.70 -19.13
N PRO A 5 4.26 -3.79 -18.13
CA PRO A 5 3.13 -3.47 -17.30
C PRO A 5 1.98 -2.90 -18.13
N PRO A 6 0.75 -3.40 -17.99
CA PRO A 6 -0.39 -2.93 -18.76
C PRO A 6 -0.89 -1.58 -18.25
N LEU A 7 -1.38 -0.74 -19.17
CA LEU A 7 -2.25 0.38 -18.85
C LEU A 7 -3.69 -0.09 -19.01
N ILE A 8 -4.45 -0.08 -17.94
CA ILE A 8 -5.78 -0.66 -17.87
C ILE A 8 -6.78 0.40 -17.41
N TYR A 9 -7.91 0.49 -18.07
CA TYR A 9 -9.06 1.26 -17.62
C TYR A 9 -10.00 0.36 -16.82
N THR A 10 -10.31 0.76 -15.59
CA THR A 10 -11.29 0.05 -14.77
C THR A 10 -12.62 0.77 -14.83
N LEU A 11 -13.64 0.08 -15.26
CA LEU A 11 -15.00 0.58 -15.37
C LEU A 11 -15.93 -0.09 -14.36
N ASP A 12 -16.92 0.66 -13.94
CA ASP A 12 -18.08 0.17 -13.21
C ASP A 12 -19.29 0.22 -14.16
N PRO A 13 -19.65 -0.91 -14.77
CA PRO A 13 -20.63 -0.95 -15.86
C PRO A 13 -22.07 -0.96 -15.39
N TYR A 14 -22.32 -0.98 -14.10
CA TYR A 14 -23.62 -1.33 -13.53
C TYR A 14 -24.43 -0.14 -13.05
N ASP A 15 -23.86 1.05 -13.10
CA ASP A 15 -24.55 2.27 -12.73
C ASP A 15 -25.21 2.95 -13.96
N ASN A 16 -26.24 3.77 -13.74
CA ASN A 16 -26.90 4.56 -14.79
C ASN A 16 -25.99 5.67 -15.36
N HIS A 17 -24.70 5.49 -15.25
CA HIS A 17 -23.70 6.47 -15.66
C HIS A 17 -23.24 6.28 -17.11
N PRO A 18 -22.60 7.27 -17.71
CA PRO A 18 -22.16 7.24 -19.11
C PRO A 18 -20.89 6.41 -19.34
N TRP A 19 -20.73 5.25 -18.65
CA TRP A 19 -19.56 4.39 -18.77
C TRP A 19 -19.27 3.96 -20.22
N ARG A 20 -20.30 3.84 -21.04
CA ARG A 20 -20.16 3.49 -22.46
C ARG A 20 -19.42 4.55 -23.26
N GLN A 21 -19.75 5.82 -23.00
CA GLN A 21 -19.03 6.94 -23.59
C GLN A 21 -17.61 7.02 -23.05
N ALA A 22 -17.43 6.87 -21.75
CA ALA A 22 -16.11 6.88 -21.09
C ALA A 22 -15.19 5.79 -21.66
N LEU A 23 -15.66 4.53 -21.77
CA LEU A 23 -14.90 3.44 -22.35
C LEU A 23 -14.49 3.73 -23.79
N ARG A 24 -15.42 4.20 -24.62
CA ARG A 24 -15.13 4.52 -26.03
C ARG A 24 -14.04 5.57 -26.14
N GLU A 25 -14.16 6.65 -25.38
CA GLU A 25 -13.19 7.75 -25.40
C GLU A 25 -11.79 7.32 -24.93
N ILE A 26 -11.70 6.55 -23.84
CA ILE A 26 -10.43 6.01 -23.34
C ILE A 26 -9.80 5.04 -24.34
N TYR A 27 -10.62 4.21 -24.99
CA TYR A 27 -10.17 3.31 -26.04
C TYR A 27 -9.63 4.07 -27.27
N GLU A 28 -10.30 5.14 -27.71
CA GLU A 28 -9.84 6.04 -28.77
C GLU A 28 -8.51 6.72 -28.42
N ASP A 29 -8.26 6.97 -27.14
CA ASP A 29 -7.00 7.51 -26.64
C ASP A 29 -5.87 6.46 -26.51
N GLY A 30 -6.13 5.20 -26.90
CA GLY A 30 -5.12 4.17 -27.08
C GLY A 30 -5.00 3.19 -25.91
N VAL A 31 -5.85 3.24 -24.90
CA VAL A 31 -5.90 2.25 -23.82
C VAL A 31 -6.59 0.98 -24.33
N ARG A 32 -5.97 -0.17 -24.13
CA ARG A 32 -6.48 -1.47 -24.58
C ARG A 32 -6.86 -2.39 -23.44
N GLY A 33 -6.24 -2.27 -22.29
CA GLY A 33 -6.60 -3.03 -21.10
C GLY A 33 -7.94 -2.54 -20.53
N VAL A 34 -8.85 -3.47 -20.26
CA VAL A 34 -10.15 -3.18 -19.64
C VAL A 34 -10.36 -4.11 -18.46
N SER A 35 -10.49 -3.51 -17.27
CA SER A 35 -10.90 -4.21 -16.05
C SER A 35 -12.34 -3.80 -15.71
N TYR A 36 -13.12 -4.72 -15.19
CA TYR A 36 -14.49 -4.49 -14.75
C TYR A 36 -14.87 -5.42 -13.61
N LEU A 37 -15.84 -4.99 -12.81
CA LEU A 37 -16.38 -5.82 -11.75
C LEU A 37 -17.21 -6.96 -12.35
N CYS A 38 -16.90 -8.18 -11.97
CA CYS A 38 -17.56 -9.39 -12.44
C CYS A 38 -18.10 -10.18 -11.25
N PRO A 39 -19.40 -10.01 -10.88
CA PRO A 39 -20.02 -10.78 -9.81
C PRO A 39 -20.41 -12.19 -10.32
N LEU A 40 -19.56 -13.18 -10.05
CA LEU A 40 -19.77 -14.54 -10.51
C LEU A 40 -21.09 -15.17 -9.97
N THR A 41 -21.59 -14.66 -8.87
CA THR A 41 -22.86 -15.07 -8.26
C THR A 41 -24.06 -14.99 -9.18
N VAL A 42 -24.10 -14.06 -10.16
CA VAL A 42 -25.21 -13.93 -11.11
C VAL A 42 -25.33 -15.11 -12.08
N ALA A 43 -24.21 -15.80 -12.28
CA ALA A 43 -24.13 -16.92 -13.23
C ALA A 43 -24.29 -18.29 -12.57
N TRP A 44 -24.12 -18.38 -11.25
CA TRP A 44 -24.07 -19.66 -10.53
C TRP A 44 -25.44 -20.08 -10.04
N ARG A 45 -25.99 -21.16 -10.58
CA ARG A 45 -27.34 -21.67 -10.33
C ARG A 45 -27.34 -22.77 -9.26
N GLU A 46 -28.50 -22.92 -8.57
CA GLU A 46 -28.70 -23.89 -7.51
C GLU A 46 -28.60 -25.35 -7.97
N ASP A 47 -28.94 -25.62 -9.23
CA ASP A 47 -28.82 -26.95 -9.85
C ASP A 47 -27.39 -27.33 -10.26
N GLY A 48 -26.40 -26.48 -9.93
CA GLY A 48 -25.00 -26.66 -10.28
C GLY A 48 -24.63 -26.24 -11.70
N SER A 49 -25.62 -25.76 -12.49
CA SER A 49 -25.36 -25.20 -13.82
C SER A 49 -24.88 -23.75 -13.75
N PHE A 50 -24.35 -23.25 -14.89
CA PHE A 50 -23.92 -21.87 -15.02
C PHE A 50 -24.61 -21.20 -16.20
N ASP A 51 -25.18 -20.02 -15.94
CA ASP A 51 -25.78 -19.18 -16.96
C ASP A 51 -25.00 -17.85 -17.04
N PHE A 52 -24.15 -17.76 -18.05
CA PHE A 52 -23.29 -16.57 -18.24
C PHE A 52 -23.95 -15.46 -19.06
N THR A 53 -25.25 -15.54 -19.38
CA THR A 53 -25.93 -14.60 -20.28
C THR A 53 -25.72 -13.15 -19.85
N LEU A 54 -25.94 -12.80 -18.57
CA LEU A 54 -25.74 -11.43 -18.07
C LEU A 54 -24.29 -10.95 -18.14
N LEU A 55 -23.33 -11.84 -17.87
CA LEU A 55 -21.91 -11.51 -17.97
C LEU A 55 -21.47 -11.35 -19.42
N ASP A 56 -22.06 -12.15 -20.31
CA ASP A 56 -21.82 -12.07 -21.74
C ASP A 56 -22.37 -10.78 -22.34
N GLU A 57 -23.61 -10.37 -21.99
CA GLU A 57 -24.21 -9.11 -22.45
C GLU A 57 -23.27 -7.93 -22.16
N LEU A 58 -22.73 -7.85 -20.95
CA LEU A 58 -21.77 -6.82 -20.58
C LEU A 58 -20.47 -6.92 -21.42
N THR A 59 -19.92 -8.11 -21.53
CA THR A 59 -18.65 -8.34 -22.26
C THR A 59 -18.80 -8.08 -23.75
N ASP A 60 -19.93 -8.50 -24.35
CA ASP A 60 -20.28 -8.20 -25.74
C ASP A 60 -20.38 -6.69 -26.00
N GLU A 61 -20.97 -5.96 -25.05
CA GLU A 61 -21.05 -4.50 -25.13
C GLU A 61 -19.67 -3.82 -24.99
N ILE A 62 -18.80 -4.32 -24.10
CA ILE A 62 -17.40 -3.85 -24.02
C ILE A 62 -16.71 -4.01 -25.37
N PHE A 63 -16.84 -5.17 -26.04
CA PHE A 63 -16.22 -5.39 -27.36
C PHE A 63 -16.88 -4.59 -28.48
N ALA A 64 -18.17 -4.29 -28.39
CA ALA A 64 -18.82 -3.39 -29.34
C ALA A 64 -18.25 -1.96 -29.26
N LEU A 65 -17.79 -1.53 -28.11
CA LEU A 65 -17.21 -0.20 -27.86
C LEU A 65 -15.68 -0.17 -28.04
N ALA A 66 -15.02 -1.26 -27.68
CA ALA A 66 -13.56 -1.43 -27.67
C ALA A 66 -13.17 -2.79 -28.30
N PRO A 67 -13.19 -2.93 -29.63
CA PRO A 67 -13.03 -4.23 -30.32
C PRO A 67 -11.71 -4.96 -30.05
N GLU A 68 -10.64 -4.23 -29.75
CA GLU A 68 -9.30 -4.79 -29.43
C GLU A 68 -9.02 -4.85 -27.93
N ALA A 69 -10.07 -4.76 -27.09
CA ALA A 69 -9.90 -4.80 -25.65
C ALA A 69 -9.20 -6.09 -25.18
N GLN A 70 -8.33 -5.94 -24.19
CA GLN A 70 -7.72 -7.03 -23.44
C GLN A 70 -8.30 -7.04 -22.03
N LEU A 71 -9.14 -8.00 -21.73
CA LEU A 71 -9.92 -8.06 -20.52
C LEU A 71 -9.09 -8.52 -19.32
N LEU A 72 -9.28 -7.85 -18.20
CA LEU A 72 -8.82 -8.26 -16.88
C LEU A 72 -10.00 -8.14 -15.89
N PRO A 73 -11.01 -9.02 -15.97
CA PRO A 73 -12.14 -8.95 -15.05
C PRO A 73 -11.69 -9.17 -13.60
N ARG A 74 -12.20 -8.33 -12.71
CA ARG A 74 -12.12 -8.49 -11.26
C ARG A 74 -13.31 -9.37 -10.85
N VAL A 75 -13.04 -10.66 -10.69
CA VAL A 75 -14.08 -11.66 -10.45
C VAL A 75 -14.32 -11.81 -8.96
N PHE A 76 -15.49 -11.36 -8.52
CA PHE A 76 -15.91 -11.47 -7.13
C PHE A 76 -16.45 -12.86 -6.82
N LEU A 77 -15.90 -13.46 -5.77
CA LEU A 77 -16.10 -14.85 -5.36
C LEU A 77 -17.10 -14.98 -4.19
N ALA A 78 -17.95 -13.98 -3.98
CA ALA A 78 -19.08 -14.10 -3.09
C ALA A 78 -20.02 -15.22 -3.58
N THR A 79 -20.78 -15.81 -2.65
CA THR A 79 -21.71 -16.92 -2.94
C THR A 79 -23.12 -16.42 -3.22
N PRO A 80 -23.93 -17.14 -4.02
CA PRO A 80 -25.37 -16.86 -4.17
C PRO A 80 -26.14 -17.08 -2.86
N ASP A 81 -27.28 -16.44 -2.73
CA ASP A 81 -28.10 -16.54 -1.50
C ASP A 81 -28.58 -17.96 -1.22
N TRP A 82 -28.86 -18.77 -2.27
CA TRP A 82 -29.21 -20.17 -2.11
C TRP A 82 -28.04 -20.99 -1.50
N TRP A 83 -26.79 -20.71 -1.89
CA TRP A 83 -25.60 -21.35 -1.30
C TRP A 83 -25.47 -20.99 0.18
N ASP A 84 -25.63 -19.71 0.52
CA ASP A 84 -25.59 -19.22 1.89
C ASP A 84 -26.67 -19.88 2.78
N ALA A 85 -27.86 -20.11 2.22
CA ALA A 85 -28.94 -20.76 2.93
C ALA A 85 -28.69 -22.25 3.20
N LEU A 86 -27.98 -22.92 2.28
CA LEU A 86 -27.61 -24.34 2.42
C LEU A 86 -26.39 -24.55 3.33
N HIS A 87 -25.54 -23.54 3.48
CA HIS A 87 -24.22 -23.65 4.14
C HIS A 87 -24.00 -22.54 5.17
N GLU A 88 -24.98 -22.27 6.01
CA GLU A 88 -24.95 -21.17 6.99
C GLU A 88 -23.75 -21.29 7.97
N GLU A 89 -23.30 -22.52 8.28
CA GLU A 89 -22.16 -22.77 9.14
C GLU A 89 -20.80 -22.37 8.51
N GLU A 90 -20.75 -22.21 7.18
CA GLU A 90 -19.57 -21.78 6.45
C GLU A 90 -19.43 -20.26 6.37
N LEU A 91 -20.49 -19.52 6.75
CA LEU A 91 -20.51 -18.07 6.67
C LEU A 91 -19.76 -17.41 7.83
N LEU A 92 -19.27 -16.21 7.59
CA LEU A 92 -18.63 -15.35 8.60
C LEU A 92 -19.51 -15.17 9.84
N LYS A 93 -18.91 -15.32 11.00
CA LYS A 93 -19.54 -15.08 12.29
C LYS A 93 -18.68 -14.17 13.13
N PHE A 94 -19.20 -13.03 13.50
CA PHE A 94 -18.47 -12.02 14.28
C PHE A 94 -18.59 -12.24 15.79
N ASP A 95 -17.64 -11.72 16.57
CA ASP A 95 -17.65 -11.73 18.04
C ASP A 95 -18.53 -10.64 18.69
N GLY A 96 -19.38 -10.03 17.91
CA GLY A 96 -20.32 -9.00 18.32
C GLY A 96 -21.50 -8.90 17.35
N PRO A 97 -22.37 -7.90 17.52
CA PRO A 97 -23.46 -7.69 16.58
C PRO A 97 -22.90 -7.50 15.19
N ALA A 98 -23.53 -8.15 14.21
CA ALA A 98 -23.15 -7.98 12.82
C ALA A 98 -23.16 -6.49 12.45
N PRO A 99 -22.16 -6.00 11.71
CA PRO A 99 -22.11 -4.61 11.28
C PRO A 99 -23.43 -4.25 10.56
N ARG A 100 -24.05 -3.15 10.93
CA ARG A 100 -25.15 -2.61 10.15
C ARG A 100 -24.60 -2.02 8.87
N VAL A 101 -25.00 -2.60 7.76
CA VAL A 101 -24.60 -2.14 6.44
C VAL A 101 -25.68 -1.25 5.88
N ALA A 102 -25.36 -0.02 5.54
CA ALA A 102 -26.23 0.79 4.70
C ALA A 102 -26.16 0.22 3.27
N ALA A 103 -27.29 -0.08 2.67
CA ALA A 103 -27.33 -0.42 1.26
C ALA A 103 -26.72 0.75 0.45
N PHE A 104 -25.69 0.46 -0.33
CA PHE A 104 -25.02 1.49 -1.13
C PHE A 104 -25.90 1.91 -2.31
N HIS A 105 -26.72 0.98 -2.82
CA HIS A 105 -27.63 1.18 -3.92
C HIS A 105 -29.03 0.62 -3.60
N THR A 106 -30.04 1.29 -4.09
CA THR A 106 -31.46 0.96 -3.87
C THR A 106 -32.15 0.44 -5.13
N THR A 107 -31.39 0.03 -6.14
CA THR A 107 -31.96 -0.42 -7.42
C THR A 107 -32.18 -1.92 -7.44
N ASP A 108 -33.17 -2.38 -8.19
CA ASP A 108 -33.50 -3.80 -8.39
C ASP A 108 -32.60 -4.50 -9.42
N HIS A 109 -31.56 -3.85 -9.91
CA HIS A 109 -30.67 -4.46 -10.89
C HIS A 109 -29.85 -5.60 -10.24
N PRO A 110 -29.79 -6.80 -10.85
CA PRO A 110 -29.14 -7.97 -10.25
C PRO A 110 -27.69 -7.72 -9.81
N PHE A 111 -26.92 -6.97 -10.57
CA PHE A 111 -25.53 -6.62 -10.22
C PHE A 111 -25.42 -5.76 -8.96
N TRP A 112 -26.38 -4.85 -8.70
CA TRP A 112 -26.39 -4.00 -7.51
C TRP A 112 -26.68 -4.75 -6.22
N GLN A 113 -27.55 -5.77 -6.28
CA GLN A 113 -27.77 -6.66 -5.15
C GLN A 113 -26.48 -7.36 -4.75
N TYR A 114 -25.67 -7.79 -5.72
CA TYR A 114 -24.39 -8.44 -5.48
C TYR A 114 -23.30 -7.47 -5.07
N GLU A 115 -23.29 -6.24 -5.55
CA GLU A 115 -22.36 -5.23 -5.09
C GLU A 115 -22.58 -4.91 -3.61
N ASN A 116 -23.81 -4.73 -3.17
CA ASN A 116 -24.14 -4.60 -1.76
C ASN A 116 -23.60 -5.80 -0.96
N LYS A 117 -23.70 -7.02 -1.48
CA LYS A 117 -23.15 -8.22 -0.84
C LYS A 117 -21.62 -8.18 -0.80
N MET A 118 -20.95 -7.79 -1.87
CA MET A 118 -19.48 -7.72 -1.97
C MET A 118 -18.86 -6.66 -1.07
N TYR A 119 -19.47 -5.50 -0.96
CA TYR A 119 -18.88 -4.38 -0.23
C TYR A 119 -19.31 -4.33 1.24
N HIS A 120 -20.52 -4.76 1.54
CA HIS A 120 -21.16 -4.42 2.79
C HIS A 120 -21.83 -5.59 3.49
N SER A 121 -22.00 -6.74 2.82
CA SER A 121 -22.72 -7.84 3.43
C SER A 121 -21.89 -8.53 4.51
N VAL A 122 -22.59 -8.91 5.56
CA VAL A 122 -22.11 -9.79 6.62
C VAL A 122 -22.32 -11.28 6.28
N ARG A 123 -23.12 -11.58 5.25
CA ARG A 123 -23.37 -12.94 4.77
C ARG A 123 -22.43 -13.28 3.61
N ASN A 124 -21.21 -13.57 3.97
CA ASN A 124 -20.18 -14.05 3.04
C ASN A 124 -19.46 -15.24 3.68
N PRO A 125 -18.94 -16.19 2.92
CA PRO A 125 -18.18 -17.31 3.45
C PRO A 125 -16.97 -16.88 4.26
N SER A 126 -16.56 -17.69 5.23
CA SER A 126 -15.24 -17.54 5.85
C SER A 126 -14.12 -17.84 4.84
N VAL A 127 -13.03 -17.09 4.89
CA VAL A 127 -11.84 -17.40 4.07
C VAL A 127 -11.27 -18.79 4.39
N ALA A 128 -11.55 -19.33 5.58
CA ALA A 128 -11.14 -20.68 5.99
C ALA A 128 -12.08 -21.79 5.47
N SER A 129 -13.23 -21.45 4.88
CA SER A 129 -14.16 -22.45 4.34
C SER A 129 -13.58 -23.18 3.14
N ARG A 130 -13.29 -24.48 3.31
CA ARG A 130 -12.82 -25.33 2.22
C ARG A 130 -13.90 -25.65 1.21
N LEU A 131 -15.15 -25.71 1.68
CA LEU A 131 -16.31 -25.91 0.81
C LEU A 131 -16.46 -24.74 -0.15
N TRP A 132 -16.48 -23.51 0.36
CA TRP A 132 -16.51 -22.32 -0.47
C TRP A 132 -15.33 -22.25 -1.45
N GLN A 133 -14.11 -22.49 -0.96
CA GLN A 133 -12.93 -22.49 -1.83
C GLN A 133 -13.07 -23.46 -2.98
N HIS A 134 -13.61 -24.66 -2.72
CA HIS A 134 -13.85 -25.70 -3.75
C HIS A 134 -14.92 -25.23 -4.76
N ASP A 135 -16.09 -24.85 -4.26
CA ASP A 135 -17.26 -24.57 -5.11
C ASP A 135 -17.07 -23.27 -5.92
N ALA A 136 -16.54 -22.22 -5.30
CA ALA A 136 -16.22 -20.96 -5.99
C ALA A 136 -15.04 -21.13 -7.00
N ALA A 137 -14.07 -22.02 -6.71
CA ALA A 137 -13.03 -22.34 -7.68
C ALA A 137 -13.57 -23.10 -8.90
N GLU A 138 -14.57 -23.97 -8.70
CA GLU A 138 -15.27 -24.63 -9.80
C GLU A 138 -16.03 -23.64 -10.68
N ALA A 139 -16.79 -22.73 -10.04
CA ALA A 139 -17.49 -21.65 -10.73
C ALA A 139 -16.50 -20.75 -11.51
N LEU A 140 -15.37 -20.41 -10.91
CA LEU A 140 -14.32 -19.60 -11.54
C LEU A 140 -13.68 -20.32 -12.74
N ARG A 141 -13.44 -21.66 -12.67
CA ARG A 141 -12.94 -22.46 -13.79
C ARG A 141 -13.92 -22.43 -14.95
N ASN A 142 -15.21 -22.66 -14.68
CA ASN A 142 -16.27 -22.66 -15.71
C ASN A 142 -16.37 -21.30 -16.39
N TYR A 143 -16.36 -20.20 -15.63
CA TYR A 143 -16.35 -18.85 -16.17
C TYR A 143 -15.11 -18.58 -17.03
N THR A 144 -13.93 -18.94 -16.53
CA THR A 144 -12.67 -18.75 -17.27
C THR A 144 -12.67 -19.51 -18.59
N ALA A 145 -13.11 -20.78 -18.60
CA ALA A 145 -13.22 -21.59 -19.80
C ALA A 145 -14.24 -21.01 -20.79
N HIS A 146 -15.39 -20.55 -20.30
CA HIS A 146 -16.42 -19.90 -21.09
C HIS A 146 -15.90 -18.62 -21.75
N LEU A 147 -15.24 -17.74 -20.98
CA LEU A 147 -14.68 -16.46 -21.45
C LEU A 147 -13.67 -16.71 -22.59
N LEU A 148 -12.75 -17.67 -22.41
CA LEU A 148 -11.77 -18.02 -23.45
C LEU A 148 -12.40 -18.64 -24.69
N LYS A 149 -13.42 -19.50 -24.53
CA LYS A 149 -14.14 -20.14 -25.63
C LYS A 149 -14.90 -19.13 -26.48
N LYS A 150 -15.54 -18.13 -25.80
CA LYS A 150 -16.40 -17.17 -26.53
C LYS A 150 -15.57 -16.06 -27.18
N TYR A 151 -14.58 -15.48 -26.46
CA TYR A 151 -13.88 -14.29 -26.92
C TYR A 151 -12.46 -14.53 -27.41
N GLY A 152 -11.90 -15.68 -27.11
CA GLY A 152 -10.55 -16.06 -27.54
C GLY A 152 -9.43 -15.56 -26.61
N ARG A 153 -8.33 -16.27 -26.62
CA ARG A 153 -7.18 -16.03 -25.72
C ARG A 153 -6.56 -14.63 -25.88
N ASN A 154 -6.55 -14.09 -27.08
CA ASN A 154 -5.93 -12.79 -27.38
C ASN A 154 -6.70 -11.61 -26.76
N HIS A 155 -7.96 -11.81 -26.40
CA HIS A 155 -8.82 -10.80 -25.79
C HIS A 155 -8.91 -10.92 -24.26
N VAL A 156 -8.26 -11.91 -23.66
CA VAL A 156 -8.26 -12.08 -22.20
C VAL A 156 -6.83 -11.98 -21.69
N TYR A 157 -6.47 -10.85 -21.10
CA TYR A 157 -5.17 -10.64 -20.48
C TYR A 157 -4.99 -11.54 -19.26
N GLY A 158 -6.01 -11.58 -18.40
CA GLY A 158 -5.98 -12.37 -17.18
C GLY A 158 -7.29 -12.32 -16.40
N ILE A 159 -7.25 -12.86 -15.21
CA ILE A 159 -8.36 -12.86 -14.25
C ILE A 159 -7.82 -12.43 -12.88
N GLN A 160 -8.50 -11.50 -12.25
CA GLN A 160 -8.19 -11.05 -10.89
C GLN A 160 -9.26 -11.61 -9.91
N PRO A 161 -8.98 -12.71 -9.20
CA PRO A 161 -9.86 -13.19 -8.14
C PRO A 161 -9.98 -12.15 -7.04
N ALA A 162 -11.21 -11.81 -6.65
CA ALA A 162 -11.51 -10.76 -5.69
C ALA A 162 -12.46 -11.28 -4.61
N TYR A 163 -12.19 -10.93 -3.37
CA TYR A 163 -12.99 -11.28 -2.21
C TYR A 163 -12.74 -10.30 -1.06
N GLY A 164 -13.61 -10.29 -0.06
CA GLY A 164 -13.49 -9.37 1.05
C GLY A 164 -13.98 -7.96 0.70
N THR A 165 -13.83 -7.05 1.62
CA THR A 165 -14.26 -5.66 1.42
C THR A 165 -13.58 -5.04 0.20
N CYS A 166 -14.34 -4.45 -0.67
CA CYS A 166 -13.89 -3.88 -1.96
C CYS A 166 -13.18 -4.86 -2.91
N GLY A 167 -13.26 -6.17 -2.65
CA GLY A 167 -12.49 -7.17 -3.41
C GLY A 167 -10.99 -7.18 -3.12
N GLU A 168 -10.57 -6.54 -2.05
CA GLU A 168 -9.18 -6.31 -1.68
C GLU A 168 -8.66 -7.30 -0.64
N TRP A 169 -9.36 -8.41 -0.43
CA TRP A 169 -9.04 -9.46 0.55
C TRP A 169 -9.01 -8.98 2.02
N GLY A 170 -9.48 -7.76 2.28
CA GLY A 170 -9.73 -7.27 3.62
C GLY A 170 -10.89 -8.01 4.29
N LEU A 171 -10.90 -8.04 5.62
CA LEU A 171 -12.03 -8.62 6.36
C LEU A 171 -13.31 -7.82 6.10
N PHE A 172 -14.42 -8.53 5.90
CA PHE A 172 -15.74 -7.91 5.81
C PHE A 172 -16.08 -7.12 7.07
N GLY A 173 -16.82 -6.02 6.92
CA GLY A 173 -17.13 -5.13 8.03
C GLY A 173 -16.06 -4.09 8.34
N SER A 174 -14.98 -4.02 7.54
CA SER A 174 -13.89 -3.04 7.74
C SER A 174 -14.34 -1.59 7.61
N TYR A 175 -15.31 -1.32 6.76
CA TYR A 175 -15.77 0.05 6.43
C TYR A 175 -17.06 0.46 7.12
N THR A 176 -17.59 -0.33 8.04
CA THR A 176 -18.86 -0.01 8.67
C THR A 176 -18.70 0.83 9.93
N ASN A 177 -19.49 1.88 10.03
CA ASN A 177 -19.53 2.92 11.06
C ASN A 177 -19.17 2.43 12.48
N GLY A 178 -17.93 2.63 12.92
CA GLY A 178 -17.49 2.43 14.30
C GLY A 178 -17.39 0.97 14.80
N GLN A 179 -17.70 -0.02 13.96
CA GLN A 179 -17.68 -1.44 14.35
C GLN A 179 -16.48 -2.20 13.75
N PHE A 180 -15.35 -1.52 13.67
CA PHE A 180 -14.13 -2.09 13.14
C PHE A 180 -13.56 -3.19 14.02
N GLY A 181 -12.89 -4.14 13.38
CA GLY A 181 -12.06 -5.11 14.07
C GLY A 181 -12.78 -6.35 14.55
N ASN A 182 -13.97 -6.66 14.02
CA ASN A 182 -14.59 -7.94 14.28
C ASN A 182 -13.73 -9.07 13.69
N GLY A 183 -13.53 -10.14 14.48
CA GLY A 183 -12.85 -11.35 14.01
C GLY A 183 -13.83 -12.30 13.32
N ASP A 184 -13.28 -13.37 12.75
CA ASP A 184 -14.07 -14.48 12.22
C ASP A 184 -14.15 -15.60 13.26
N PHE A 185 -15.36 -15.89 13.74
CA PHE A 185 -15.71 -16.94 14.69
C PHE A 185 -16.58 -18.03 14.04
N SER A 186 -16.60 -18.08 12.71
CA SER A 186 -17.28 -19.16 11.98
C SER A 186 -16.65 -20.52 12.32
N ARG A 187 -17.41 -21.58 12.10
CA ARG A 187 -16.91 -22.95 12.31
C ARG A 187 -15.63 -23.22 11.52
N PRO A 188 -15.52 -22.91 10.22
CA PRO A 188 -14.29 -23.10 9.46
C PRO A 188 -13.08 -22.40 10.06
N MET A 189 -13.24 -21.14 10.52
CA MET A 189 -12.13 -20.39 11.11
C MET A 189 -11.73 -20.93 12.49
N VAL A 190 -12.70 -21.32 13.32
CA VAL A 190 -12.42 -21.95 14.61
C VAL A 190 -11.63 -23.26 14.41
N ASP A 191 -12.07 -24.09 13.48
CA ASP A 191 -11.39 -25.36 13.18
C ASP A 191 -10.00 -25.14 12.59
N ALA A 192 -9.85 -24.15 11.70
CA ALA A 192 -8.55 -23.75 11.15
C ALA A 192 -7.60 -23.24 12.24
N PHE A 193 -8.07 -22.40 13.16
CA PHE A 193 -7.28 -21.86 14.25
C PHE A 193 -6.80 -22.95 15.22
N ARG A 194 -7.68 -23.87 15.61
CA ARG A 194 -7.33 -25.02 16.42
C ARG A 194 -6.25 -25.88 15.75
N LYS A 195 -6.46 -26.21 14.49
CA LYS A 195 -5.48 -26.95 13.68
C LYS A 195 -4.14 -26.23 13.59
N PHE A 196 -4.18 -24.90 13.40
CA PHE A 196 -2.98 -24.06 13.35
C PHE A 196 -2.19 -24.15 14.67
N LEU A 197 -2.86 -24.01 15.82
CA LEU A 197 -2.22 -24.10 17.13
C LEU A 197 -1.61 -25.50 17.37
N ILE A 198 -2.36 -26.55 17.06
CA ILE A 198 -1.87 -27.94 17.18
C ILE A 198 -0.65 -28.17 16.28
N THR A 199 -0.67 -27.68 15.05
CA THR A 199 0.43 -27.81 14.11
C THR A 199 1.68 -27.06 14.60
N ARG A 200 1.50 -25.87 15.19
CA ARG A 200 2.59 -25.00 15.63
C ARG A 200 3.22 -25.44 16.96
N TYR A 201 2.41 -25.92 17.90
CA TYR A 201 2.83 -26.16 19.28
C TYR A 201 2.72 -27.60 19.74
N GLY A 202 2.26 -28.52 18.89
CA GLY A 202 1.92 -29.88 19.23
C GLY A 202 0.49 -30.02 19.76
N ASP A 203 0.02 -31.25 19.84
CA ASP A 203 -1.32 -31.57 20.32
C ASP A 203 -1.39 -31.36 21.85
N ARG A 204 -2.19 -30.40 22.28
CA ARG A 204 -2.42 -30.05 23.69
C ARG A 204 -3.92 -29.88 23.94
N PRO A 205 -4.42 -30.37 25.11
CA PRO A 205 -5.85 -30.28 25.43
C PRO A 205 -6.45 -28.89 25.29
N GLU A 206 -5.74 -27.84 25.72
CA GLU A 206 -6.21 -26.47 25.65
C GLU A 206 -6.46 -25.93 24.23
N PHE A 207 -5.90 -26.57 23.20
CA PHE A 207 -6.10 -26.16 21.82
C PHE A 207 -7.36 -26.74 21.19
N HIS A 208 -7.89 -27.83 21.74
CA HIS A 208 -9.11 -28.45 21.22
C HIS A 208 -10.36 -27.57 21.39
N ASP A 209 -10.37 -26.73 22.43
CA ASP A 209 -11.45 -25.79 22.71
C ASP A 209 -11.10 -24.32 22.41
N ALA A 210 -9.91 -24.07 21.80
CA ALA A 210 -9.48 -22.72 21.51
C ALA A 210 -10.43 -22.03 20.53
N LEU A 211 -10.71 -20.75 20.81
CA LEU A 211 -11.49 -19.86 19.94
C LEU A 211 -10.57 -18.76 19.41
N PRO A 212 -10.88 -18.12 18.27
CA PRO A 212 -10.23 -16.88 17.89
C PRO A 212 -10.26 -15.85 19.01
N PRO A 213 -9.26 -14.98 19.17
CA PRO A 213 -9.26 -13.93 20.19
C PRO A 213 -10.36 -12.90 19.90
N SER A 214 -11.05 -12.47 20.96
CA SER A 214 -12.05 -11.42 20.88
C SER A 214 -11.47 -10.08 20.43
N LYS A 215 -12.35 -9.16 19.99
CA LYS A 215 -11.94 -7.78 19.66
C LYS A 215 -11.21 -7.11 20.84
N VAL A 216 -11.71 -7.31 22.07
CA VAL A 216 -11.08 -6.73 23.28
C VAL A 216 -9.67 -7.25 23.47
N GLU A 217 -9.44 -8.55 23.29
CA GLU A 217 -8.09 -9.14 23.37
C GLU A 217 -7.18 -8.57 22.27
N ARG A 218 -7.68 -8.44 21.04
CA ARG A 218 -6.91 -7.91 19.91
C ARG A 218 -6.53 -6.45 20.04
N MET A 219 -7.27 -5.67 20.85
CA MET A 219 -6.99 -4.24 21.12
C MET A 219 -6.11 -4.00 22.35
N ARG A 220 -5.81 -5.02 23.15
CA ARG A 220 -4.99 -4.84 24.37
C ARG A 220 -3.55 -4.48 24.02
N THR A 221 -2.98 -3.60 24.82
CA THR A 221 -1.57 -3.20 24.78
C THR A 221 -0.94 -3.28 26.17
N GLU A 222 0.38 -3.30 26.23
CA GLU A 222 1.16 -3.29 27.49
C GLU A 222 1.68 -1.91 27.81
N ASN A 223 2.12 -1.15 26.79
CA ASN A 223 2.71 0.17 26.98
C ASN A 223 2.39 1.06 25.77
N GLY A 224 1.44 1.96 25.95
CA GLY A 224 0.96 2.79 24.86
C GLY A 224 0.41 1.93 23.73
N ILE A 225 0.99 2.07 22.53
CA ILE A 225 0.61 1.27 21.37
C ILE A 225 1.29 -0.09 21.31
N LEU A 226 2.27 -0.35 22.17
CA LEU A 226 3.16 -1.51 22.09
C LEU A 226 2.62 -2.70 22.85
N ARG A 227 2.97 -3.88 22.35
CA ARG A 227 2.73 -5.18 22.97
C ARG A 227 3.83 -6.16 22.59
N SER A 228 4.29 -6.94 23.56
CA SER A 228 5.26 -8.00 23.31
C SER A 228 4.60 -9.25 22.75
N PRO A 229 5.30 -10.05 21.92
CA PRO A 229 4.80 -11.33 21.46
C PRO A 229 4.30 -12.22 22.60
N ALA A 230 5.03 -12.36 23.71
CA ALA A 230 4.63 -13.21 24.84
C ALA A 230 3.29 -12.79 25.45
N PHE A 231 3.05 -11.48 25.61
CA PHE A 231 1.79 -10.95 26.11
C PHE A 231 0.63 -11.18 25.15
N PHE A 232 0.91 -11.19 23.85
CA PHE A 232 -0.05 -11.10 22.78
C PHE A 232 -0.08 -12.33 21.87
N GLN A 233 0.61 -13.42 22.27
CA GLN A 233 0.90 -14.57 21.42
C GLN A 233 -0.35 -15.17 20.76
N ARG A 234 -1.44 -15.34 21.50
CA ARG A 234 -2.69 -15.89 20.96
C ARG A 234 -3.27 -15.05 19.83
N VAL A 235 -3.10 -13.74 19.88
CA VAL A 235 -3.58 -12.84 18.83
C VAL A 235 -2.65 -12.84 17.63
N LEU A 236 -1.35 -12.93 17.84
CA LEU A 236 -0.37 -13.13 16.76
C LEU A 236 -0.61 -14.45 16.05
N ASP A 237 -0.86 -15.53 16.79
CA ASP A 237 -1.22 -16.83 16.23
C ASP A 237 -2.49 -16.77 15.37
N TYR A 238 -3.48 -15.99 15.81
CA TYR A 238 -4.69 -15.77 15.03
C TYR A 238 -4.44 -14.95 13.76
N TYR A 239 -3.60 -13.91 13.83
CA TYR A 239 -3.23 -13.14 12.64
C TYR A 239 -2.43 -13.99 11.64
N ASP A 240 -1.52 -14.83 12.13
CA ASP A 240 -0.78 -15.78 11.30
C ASP A 240 -1.73 -16.79 10.66
N CYS A 241 -2.66 -17.37 11.42
CA CYS A 241 -3.67 -18.30 10.93
C CYS A 241 -4.56 -17.67 9.86
N LEU A 242 -5.09 -16.47 10.11
CA LEU A 242 -5.93 -15.76 9.17
C LEU A 242 -5.17 -15.40 7.88
N ALA A 243 -3.91 -14.99 8.01
CA ALA A 243 -3.04 -14.73 6.86
C ALA A 243 -2.80 -16.01 6.03
N GLU A 244 -2.57 -17.17 6.69
CA GLU A 244 -2.45 -18.48 6.02
C GLU A 244 -3.73 -18.81 5.23
N GLU A 245 -4.90 -18.63 5.84
CA GLU A 245 -6.16 -18.97 5.21
C GLU A 245 -6.48 -18.04 4.03
N GLN A 246 -6.17 -16.75 4.13
CA GLN A 246 -6.27 -15.82 3.01
C GLN A 246 -5.34 -16.23 1.86
N LEU A 247 -4.08 -16.56 2.15
CA LEU A 247 -3.11 -17.01 1.14
C LEU A 247 -3.54 -18.33 0.50
N ASN A 248 -4.13 -19.25 1.28
CA ASN A 248 -4.65 -20.51 0.77
C ASN A 248 -5.84 -20.31 -0.18
N ALA A 249 -6.75 -19.41 0.16
CA ALA A 249 -7.89 -19.05 -0.69
C ALA A 249 -7.42 -18.42 -2.01
N VAL A 250 -6.54 -17.41 -1.96
CA VAL A 250 -5.95 -16.79 -3.15
C VAL A 250 -5.27 -17.84 -4.03
N ARG A 251 -4.46 -18.72 -3.43
CA ARG A 251 -3.80 -19.82 -4.16
C ARG A 251 -4.78 -20.74 -4.86
N CYS A 252 -5.86 -21.12 -4.15
CA CYS A 252 -6.90 -21.98 -4.69
C CYS A 252 -7.51 -21.38 -5.96
N PHE A 253 -7.91 -20.13 -5.91
CA PHE A 253 -8.55 -19.46 -7.04
C PHE A 253 -7.60 -19.17 -8.20
N CYS A 254 -6.37 -18.76 -7.92
CA CYS A 254 -5.38 -18.59 -8.98
C CYS A 254 -5.05 -19.93 -9.68
N ARG A 255 -4.96 -21.04 -8.93
CA ARG A 255 -4.84 -22.38 -9.51
C ARG A 255 -6.03 -22.77 -10.38
N ALA A 256 -7.24 -22.39 -9.98
CA ALA A 256 -8.44 -22.65 -10.77
C ALA A 256 -8.35 -21.98 -12.15
N VAL A 257 -7.90 -20.73 -12.21
CA VAL A 257 -7.65 -20.02 -13.49
C VAL A 257 -6.52 -20.67 -14.28
N LYS A 258 -5.38 -20.92 -13.64
CA LYS A 258 -4.21 -21.54 -14.31
C LYS A 258 -4.45 -22.95 -14.80
N ALA A 259 -5.38 -23.69 -14.20
CA ALA A 259 -5.79 -25.01 -14.67
C ALA A 259 -6.55 -24.96 -16.02
N VAL A 260 -7.18 -23.84 -16.36
CA VAL A 260 -7.82 -23.63 -17.66
C VAL A 260 -6.79 -23.18 -18.70
N ASP A 261 -5.99 -22.17 -18.37
CA ASP A 261 -4.87 -21.72 -19.21
C ASP A 261 -3.71 -21.20 -18.32
N PRO A 262 -2.56 -21.91 -18.29
CA PRO A 262 -1.39 -21.50 -17.49
C PRO A 262 -0.80 -20.15 -17.87
N GLN A 263 -1.09 -19.63 -19.05
CA GLN A 263 -0.56 -18.36 -19.54
C GLN A 263 -1.43 -17.15 -19.16
N LEU A 264 -2.67 -17.34 -18.68
CA LEU A 264 -3.49 -16.24 -18.19
C LEU A 264 -2.81 -15.56 -16.99
N GLN A 265 -2.81 -14.24 -16.98
CA GLN A 265 -2.30 -13.51 -15.83
C GLN A 265 -3.28 -13.61 -14.66
N THR A 266 -2.77 -13.91 -13.49
CA THR A 266 -3.54 -13.92 -12.24
C THR A 266 -2.89 -13.04 -11.20
N GLY A 267 -3.68 -12.37 -10.40
CA GLY A 267 -3.19 -11.54 -9.33
C GLY A 267 -4.30 -11.11 -8.38
N CYS A 268 -3.95 -10.41 -7.35
CA CYS A 268 -4.93 -9.89 -6.40
C CYS A 268 -4.41 -8.63 -5.69
N PHE A 269 -5.32 -7.97 -5.00
CA PHE A 269 -4.97 -6.92 -4.05
C PHE A 269 -4.33 -7.48 -2.80
N GLY A 270 -3.42 -6.71 -2.17
CA GLY A 270 -2.84 -7.09 -0.89
C GLY A 270 -1.63 -6.26 -0.49
N LEU A 271 -0.90 -6.74 0.52
CA LEU A 271 0.33 -6.14 1.04
C LEU A 271 0.17 -4.71 1.60
N TYR A 272 -0.99 -4.39 2.19
CA TYR A 272 -1.34 -3.04 2.69
C TYR A 272 -0.50 -2.54 3.88
N LEU A 273 0.78 -2.89 3.93
CA LEU A 273 1.67 -2.55 5.04
C LEU A 273 1.91 -1.05 5.22
N MET A 274 2.00 -0.31 4.12
CA MET A 274 2.26 1.13 4.17
C MET A 274 1.02 1.94 4.58
N ASN A 275 -0.17 1.38 4.40
CA ASN A 275 -1.43 2.02 4.79
C ASN A 275 -1.76 1.88 6.29
N THR A 276 -0.99 1.10 7.04
CA THR A 276 -1.17 0.96 8.50
C THR A 276 -1.14 2.34 9.14
N GLY A 277 -2.18 2.70 9.85
CA GLY A 277 -2.31 4.00 10.49
C GLY A 277 -2.95 5.10 9.67
N SER A 278 -3.26 4.89 8.39
CA SER A 278 -3.91 5.91 7.58
C SER A 278 -5.38 6.13 7.96
N SER A 279 -6.02 5.13 8.55
CA SER A 279 -7.44 5.16 8.92
C SER A 279 -7.75 4.26 10.11
N ALA A 280 -8.98 4.31 10.62
CA ALA A 280 -9.49 3.43 11.66
C ALA A 280 -9.55 1.92 11.27
N TYR A 281 -9.11 1.56 10.07
CA TYR A 281 -9.12 0.18 9.52
C TYR A 281 -7.96 -0.70 9.97
N GLN A 282 -7.13 -0.25 10.87
CA GLN A 282 -5.85 -0.87 11.21
C GLN A 282 -5.94 -2.30 11.71
N LEU A 283 -6.94 -2.62 12.51
CA LEU A 283 -7.13 -3.99 13.00
C LEU A 283 -7.43 -5.00 11.89
N HIS A 284 -7.84 -4.54 10.71
CA HIS A 284 -8.04 -5.37 9.52
C HIS A 284 -6.78 -5.53 8.71
N GLN A 285 -5.89 -4.54 8.77
CA GLN A 285 -4.63 -4.55 8.04
C GLN A 285 -3.54 -5.34 8.76
N LEU A 286 -3.65 -5.49 10.09
CA LEU A 286 -2.69 -6.27 10.86
C LEU A 286 -2.59 -7.76 10.44
N PRO A 287 -3.71 -8.47 10.18
CA PRO A 287 -3.60 -9.82 9.60
C PRO A 287 -2.95 -9.83 8.23
N MET A 288 -3.18 -8.79 7.41
CA MET A 288 -2.50 -8.66 6.11
C MET A 288 -1.00 -8.37 6.28
N ALA A 289 -0.60 -7.66 7.35
CA ALA A 289 0.80 -7.50 7.72
C ALA A 289 1.46 -8.84 8.07
N ALA A 290 0.73 -9.76 8.70
CA ALA A 290 1.20 -11.12 9.00
C ALA A 290 1.48 -11.96 7.73
N GLN A 291 0.89 -11.61 6.59
CA GLN A 291 1.25 -12.24 5.30
C GLN A 291 2.70 -11.97 4.90
N LYS A 292 3.31 -10.86 5.38
CA LYS A 292 4.63 -10.38 4.94
C LYS A 292 4.67 -10.25 3.41
N LEU A 293 5.72 -10.69 2.76
CA LEU A 293 5.83 -10.71 1.29
C LEU A 293 5.34 -12.01 0.64
N ARG A 294 4.81 -12.97 1.42
CA ARG A 294 4.40 -14.30 0.95
C ARG A 294 3.41 -14.25 -0.21
N LEU A 295 2.53 -13.23 -0.22
CA LEU A 295 1.63 -13.02 -1.36
C LEU A 295 2.42 -12.75 -2.65
N ALA A 296 3.41 -11.86 -2.61
CA ALA A 296 4.26 -11.56 -3.76
C ALA A 296 5.22 -12.71 -4.13
N GLU A 297 5.47 -13.65 -3.21
CA GLU A 297 6.30 -14.83 -3.46
C GLU A 297 5.51 -16.03 -4.00
N MET A 298 4.18 -15.96 -4.01
CA MET A 298 3.30 -17.05 -4.44
C MET A 298 3.45 -17.32 -5.94
N PRO A 299 3.85 -18.55 -6.36
CA PRO A 299 4.11 -18.86 -7.77
C PRO A 299 2.87 -18.81 -8.65
N GLU A 300 1.69 -18.96 -8.06
CA GLU A 300 0.42 -18.92 -8.79
C GLU A 300 0.01 -17.50 -9.20
N LEU A 301 0.56 -16.45 -8.57
CA LEU A 301 0.31 -15.07 -8.94
C LEU A 301 1.35 -14.58 -9.94
N ASP A 302 0.90 -13.81 -10.93
CA ASP A 302 1.76 -13.09 -11.88
C ASP A 302 1.93 -11.62 -11.48
N PHE A 303 0.93 -11.03 -10.81
CA PHE A 303 0.98 -9.66 -10.33
C PHE A 303 0.34 -9.49 -8.95
N VAL A 304 0.72 -8.41 -8.28
CA VAL A 304 0.07 -7.91 -7.07
C VAL A 304 -0.43 -6.48 -7.30
N SER A 305 -1.56 -6.15 -6.68
CA SER A 305 -2.18 -4.83 -6.81
C SER A 305 -2.36 -4.16 -5.45
N THR A 306 -2.32 -2.84 -5.47
CA THR A 306 -2.67 -1.99 -4.32
C THR A 306 -3.08 -0.62 -4.81
N PRO A 307 -4.00 0.09 -4.12
CA PRO A 307 -4.28 1.48 -4.44
C PRO A 307 -3.15 2.42 -3.99
N ASN A 308 -3.13 3.61 -4.58
CA ASN A 308 -2.37 4.72 -4.07
C ASN A 308 -2.94 5.14 -2.70
N GLY A 309 -2.09 5.71 -1.84
CA GLY A 309 -2.54 6.28 -0.58
C GLY A 309 -3.40 7.53 -0.78
N TYR A 310 -4.51 7.65 -0.05
CA TYR A 310 -5.48 8.76 -0.22
C TYR A 310 -5.13 9.98 0.61
N GLN A 311 -4.61 9.79 1.81
CA GLN A 311 -4.59 10.81 2.86
C GLN A 311 -3.66 12.00 2.58
N GLU A 312 -2.53 11.75 1.94
CA GLU A 312 -1.47 12.75 1.75
C GLU A 312 -1.28 13.19 0.30
N ARG A 313 -2.22 12.89 -0.61
CA ARG A 313 -2.13 13.16 -2.06
C ARG A 313 -1.71 14.58 -2.45
N LYS A 314 -2.15 15.58 -1.67
CA LYS A 314 -1.80 16.98 -1.91
C LYS A 314 -0.35 17.31 -1.55
N ARG A 315 0.31 16.47 -0.72
CA ARG A 315 1.68 16.67 -0.27
C ARG A 315 2.67 15.83 -1.06
N GLY A 316 2.31 14.58 -1.31
CA GLY A 316 3.09 13.59 -2.00
C GLY A 316 2.35 12.27 -2.10
N LEU A 317 3.00 11.25 -2.64
CA LEU A 317 2.37 9.98 -2.98
C LEU A 317 3.10 8.81 -2.33
N TYR A 318 2.36 7.73 -2.13
CA TYR A 318 2.86 6.41 -1.75
C TYR A 318 1.87 5.35 -2.24
N LEU A 319 2.34 4.14 -2.46
CA LEU A 319 1.47 2.97 -2.56
C LEU A 319 1.19 2.40 -1.18
N GLN A 320 0.05 1.74 -1.03
CA GLN A 320 -0.32 1.15 0.25
C GLN A 320 0.50 -0.11 0.59
N MET A 321 1.45 -0.49 -0.26
CA MET A 321 2.41 -1.59 -0.06
C MET A 321 3.87 -1.09 -0.11
N PRO A 322 4.84 -1.89 0.37
CA PRO A 322 6.26 -1.63 0.13
C PRO A 322 6.60 -2.00 -1.32
N GLU A 323 6.38 -1.06 -2.23
CA GLU A 323 6.36 -1.29 -3.68
C GLU A 323 7.65 -1.86 -4.24
N HIS A 324 8.81 -1.43 -3.74
CA HIS A 324 10.08 -1.92 -4.26
C HIS A 324 10.36 -3.37 -3.85
N SER A 325 9.95 -3.78 -2.64
CA SER A 325 10.00 -5.20 -2.26
C SER A 325 9.03 -6.06 -3.06
N ALA A 326 7.84 -5.55 -3.33
CA ALA A 326 6.85 -6.25 -4.15
C ALA A 326 7.30 -6.36 -5.61
N ALA A 327 7.79 -5.27 -6.21
CA ALA A 327 8.24 -5.21 -7.59
C ALA A 327 9.46 -6.11 -7.90
N ARG A 328 10.31 -6.39 -6.91
CA ARG A 328 11.41 -7.36 -7.06
C ARG A 328 10.93 -8.81 -7.23
N ARG A 329 9.69 -9.10 -6.87
CA ARG A 329 9.12 -10.46 -6.86
C ARG A 329 8.06 -10.68 -7.93
N LYS A 330 7.24 -9.67 -8.19
CA LYS A 330 6.07 -9.75 -9.07
C LYS A 330 5.88 -8.47 -9.87
N LEU A 331 5.14 -8.60 -10.96
CA LEU A 331 4.59 -7.43 -11.63
C LEU A 331 3.71 -6.65 -10.64
N LEU A 332 3.98 -5.37 -10.49
CA LEU A 332 3.19 -4.47 -9.68
C LEU A 332 2.18 -3.75 -10.59
N ILE A 333 0.90 -3.86 -10.28
CA ILE A 333 -0.16 -3.09 -10.94
C ILE A 333 -0.81 -2.21 -9.88
N ALA A 334 -0.44 -0.93 -9.86
CA ALA A 334 -1.03 0.01 -8.92
C ALA A 334 -2.43 0.41 -9.37
N GLU A 335 -3.35 0.41 -8.43
CA GLU A 335 -4.66 1.00 -8.63
C GLU A 335 -4.53 2.52 -8.48
N CYS A 336 -4.53 3.21 -9.61
CA CYS A 336 -4.46 4.66 -9.65
C CYS A 336 -5.87 5.25 -9.49
N ASP A 337 -6.36 5.23 -8.27
CA ASP A 337 -7.68 5.77 -7.93
C ASP A 337 -7.66 7.30 -7.93
N VAL A 338 -7.47 7.85 -9.14
CA VAL A 338 -7.35 9.29 -9.35
C VAL A 338 -8.71 9.94 -9.23
N ARG A 339 -8.84 10.84 -8.26
CA ARG A 339 -10.01 11.73 -8.18
C ARG A 339 -9.80 12.90 -9.11
N THR A 340 -10.78 13.17 -9.97
CA THR A 340 -10.84 14.43 -10.76
C THR A 340 -11.76 15.44 -10.07
N GLU A 341 -11.86 16.64 -10.61
CA GLU A 341 -12.76 17.68 -10.08
C GLU A 341 -14.24 17.28 -10.07
N TRP A 342 -14.58 16.23 -10.82
CA TRP A 342 -15.93 15.67 -10.86
C TRP A 342 -16.25 14.73 -9.70
N ALA A 343 -15.25 14.33 -8.93
CA ALA A 343 -15.46 13.56 -7.72
C ALA A 343 -16.07 14.45 -6.63
N THR A 344 -16.98 13.88 -5.85
CA THR A 344 -17.70 14.61 -4.80
C THR A 344 -17.06 14.43 -3.42
N ASP A 345 -15.98 13.69 -3.34
CA ASP A 345 -15.31 13.44 -2.08
C ASP A 345 -14.23 14.50 -1.75
N ARG A 346 -13.72 14.47 -0.52
CA ARG A 346 -12.72 15.42 -0.01
C ARG A 346 -11.35 15.34 -0.70
N PHE A 347 -11.14 14.33 -1.52
CA PHE A 347 -9.87 14.11 -2.23
C PHE A 347 -9.88 14.69 -3.64
N ALA A 348 -11.05 15.17 -4.11
CA ALA A 348 -11.17 15.81 -5.40
C ALA A 348 -10.24 17.04 -5.48
N PRO A 349 -9.42 17.17 -6.55
CA PRO A 349 -8.65 18.38 -6.81
C PRO A 349 -9.57 19.52 -7.30
N SER A 350 -9.07 20.74 -7.30
CA SER A 350 -9.70 21.80 -8.07
C SER A 350 -9.57 21.53 -9.58
N ARG A 351 -10.42 22.14 -10.39
CA ARG A 351 -10.34 21.99 -11.86
C ARG A 351 -8.97 22.39 -12.40
N GLU A 352 -8.38 23.47 -11.86
CA GLU A 352 -7.08 23.97 -12.29
C GLU A 352 -5.92 23.02 -11.91
N ASP A 353 -6.04 22.31 -10.78
CA ASP A 353 -5.02 21.39 -10.29
C ASP A 353 -5.19 19.98 -10.87
N CYS A 354 -6.33 19.67 -11.49
CA CYS A 354 -6.72 18.31 -11.85
C CYS A 354 -5.75 17.65 -12.84
N PRO A 355 -5.36 18.27 -13.97
CA PRO A 355 -4.42 17.68 -14.92
C PRO A 355 -3.05 17.39 -14.29
N ASP A 356 -2.54 18.30 -13.48
CA ASP A 356 -1.26 18.18 -12.79
C ASP A 356 -1.31 17.08 -11.71
N GLN A 357 -2.41 16.98 -10.95
CA GLN A 357 -2.61 15.91 -9.96
C GLN A 357 -2.71 14.53 -10.63
N PHE A 358 -3.47 14.44 -11.73
CA PHE A 358 -3.58 13.23 -12.54
C PHE A 358 -2.20 12.77 -13.04
N LEU A 359 -1.45 13.68 -13.66
CA LEU A 359 -0.10 13.38 -14.17
C LEU A 359 0.86 13.00 -13.04
N PHE A 360 0.72 13.60 -11.86
CA PHE A 360 1.54 13.27 -10.69
C PHE A 360 1.31 11.85 -10.20
N GLU A 361 0.05 11.42 -10.07
CA GLU A 361 -0.29 10.07 -9.60
C GLU A 361 0.11 8.99 -10.61
N VAL A 362 -0.18 9.19 -11.89
CA VAL A 362 0.23 8.27 -12.95
C VAL A 362 1.75 8.25 -13.10
N GLY A 363 2.39 9.41 -13.05
CA GLY A 363 3.85 9.55 -13.12
C GLY A 363 4.55 8.86 -11.96
N TYR A 364 4.01 8.95 -10.74
CA TYR A 364 4.51 8.20 -9.60
C TYR A 364 4.49 6.69 -9.87
N ASN A 365 3.35 6.14 -10.30
CA ASN A 365 3.23 4.71 -10.60
C ASN A 365 4.21 4.28 -11.70
N LEU A 366 4.41 5.10 -12.72
CA LEU A 366 5.43 4.87 -13.74
C LEU A 366 6.84 4.87 -13.16
N SER A 367 7.15 5.81 -12.29
CA SER A 367 8.50 5.99 -11.73
C SER A 367 8.92 4.86 -10.80
N VAL A 368 7.98 4.19 -10.16
CA VAL A 368 8.22 2.97 -9.35
C VAL A 368 8.08 1.67 -10.15
N GLY A 369 7.93 1.75 -11.46
CA GLY A 369 7.87 0.58 -12.35
C GLY A 369 6.54 -0.17 -12.33
N SER A 370 5.49 0.47 -11.82
CA SER A 370 4.15 -0.10 -11.73
C SER A 370 3.35 0.09 -13.02
N GLY A 371 2.48 -0.86 -13.31
CA GLY A 371 1.33 -0.67 -14.17
C GLY A 371 0.27 0.18 -13.47
N CYS A 372 -0.70 0.71 -14.19
CA CYS A 372 -1.71 1.58 -13.63
C CYS A 372 -3.11 1.15 -14.04
N PHE A 373 -3.99 0.94 -13.05
CA PHE A 373 -5.42 0.94 -13.29
C PHE A 373 -5.91 2.38 -13.36
N TRP A 374 -6.63 2.67 -14.43
CA TRP A 374 -7.38 3.90 -14.53
C TRP A 374 -8.71 3.70 -13.84
N LEU A 375 -8.81 4.21 -12.63
CA LEU A 375 -9.91 3.85 -11.85
C LEU A 375 -11.14 4.65 -12.06
N TYR A 376 -12.08 3.92 -11.59
CA TYR A 376 -13.39 4.33 -11.16
C TYR A 376 -13.67 5.76 -11.49
N ASP A 377 -14.24 5.98 -12.58
CA ASP A 377 -15.03 7.19 -12.66
C ASP A 377 -16.37 7.01 -11.94
N PHE A 378 -16.54 5.92 -11.16
CA PHE A 378 -17.82 5.46 -10.60
C PHE A 378 -18.95 5.64 -11.61
N GLY A 379 -18.67 5.32 -12.87
CA GLY A 379 -19.55 5.59 -13.97
C GLY A 379 -19.81 7.06 -14.27
N ARG A 380 -19.19 8.02 -13.61
CA ARG A 380 -19.47 9.46 -13.72
C ARG A 380 -18.65 10.18 -14.77
N HIS A 381 -17.87 9.44 -15.59
CA HIS A 381 -17.08 9.97 -16.70
C HIS A 381 -16.07 11.03 -16.23
N TRP A 382 -15.30 10.72 -15.19
CA TRP A 382 -14.34 11.63 -14.59
C TRP A 382 -13.22 12.06 -15.52
N PHE A 383 -12.87 11.23 -16.50
CA PHE A 383 -11.79 11.50 -17.47
C PHE A 383 -12.29 12.21 -18.74
N ARG A 384 -13.53 12.78 -18.74
CA ARG A 384 -14.11 13.45 -19.91
C ARG A 384 -13.44 14.78 -20.29
N ASP A 385 -12.69 15.37 -19.35
CA ASP A 385 -12.03 16.64 -19.62
C ASP A 385 -10.99 16.49 -20.74
N PRO A 386 -11.03 17.36 -21.79
CA PRO A 386 -10.07 17.29 -22.89
C PRO A 386 -8.60 17.41 -22.46
N GLU A 387 -8.29 18.15 -21.39
CA GLU A 387 -6.93 18.28 -20.88
C GLU A 387 -6.45 16.96 -20.27
N ILE A 388 -7.30 16.26 -19.50
CA ILE A 388 -7.01 14.90 -18.98
C ILE A 388 -6.82 13.91 -20.13
N ARG A 389 -7.72 13.90 -21.11
CA ARG A 389 -7.63 13.03 -22.28
C ARG A 389 -6.36 13.29 -23.11
N ALA A 390 -5.93 14.55 -23.22
CA ALA A 390 -4.67 14.88 -23.88
C ALA A 390 -3.45 14.25 -23.19
N LEU A 391 -3.50 13.99 -21.88
CA LEU A 391 -2.44 13.28 -21.14
C LEU A 391 -2.49 11.78 -21.34
N ILE A 392 -3.67 11.16 -21.50
CA ILE A 392 -3.84 9.71 -21.60
C ILE A 392 -3.14 9.14 -22.84
N ARG A 393 -3.29 9.77 -23.99
CA ARG A 393 -2.71 9.27 -25.26
C ARG A 393 -1.18 9.14 -25.26
N PRO A 394 -0.40 10.15 -24.84
CA PRO A 394 1.06 9.99 -24.71
C PRO A 394 1.44 8.96 -23.65
N LEU A 395 0.70 8.86 -22.54
CA LEU A 395 0.91 7.85 -21.51
C LEU A 395 0.67 6.44 -22.06
N ALA A 396 -0.43 6.20 -22.78
CA ALA A 396 -0.71 4.91 -23.41
C ALA A 396 0.41 4.48 -24.38
N ARG A 397 0.95 5.40 -25.20
CA ARG A 397 2.12 5.14 -26.05
C ARG A 397 3.38 4.83 -25.25
N TYR A 398 3.59 5.53 -24.15
CA TYR A 398 4.74 5.30 -23.28
C TYR A 398 4.67 3.94 -22.62
N TYR A 399 3.51 3.53 -22.12
CA TYR A 399 3.27 2.19 -21.58
C TYR A 399 3.47 1.07 -22.60
N ALA A 400 3.21 1.35 -23.89
CA ALA A 400 3.44 0.40 -24.98
C ALA A 400 4.92 0.12 -25.27
N ARG A 401 5.88 0.83 -24.68
CA ARG A 401 7.32 0.63 -24.89
C ARG A 401 7.89 -0.37 -23.89
N PRO A 402 8.86 -1.21 -24.30
CA PRO A 402 9.64 -2.00 -23.34
C PRO A 402 10.32 -1.09 -22.33
N ARG A 403 10.17 -1.41 -21.05
CA ARG A 403 10.80 -0.64 -19.97
C ARG A 403 11.69 -1.52 -19.12
N LYS A 404 12.73 -0.94 -18.56
CA LYS A 404 13.57 -1.57 -17.55
C LYS A 404 12.94 -1.35 -16.17
N MET A 405 13.21 -2.28 -15.28
CA MET A 405 12.91 -2.06 -13.87
C MET A 405 13.65 -0.80 -13.38
N PRO A 406 13.04 0.02 -12.52
CA PRO A 406 13.71 1.17 -11.94
C PRO A 406 15.05 0.78 -11.30
N ALA A 407 16.04 1.64 -11.43
CA ALA A 407 17.27 1.47 -10.68
C ALA A 407 17.02 1.63 -9.19
N GLN A 408 17.83 0.98 -8.36
CA GLN A 408 17.76 1.13 -6.91
C GLN A 408 18.15 2.57 -6.50
N ALA A 409 17.36 3.18 -5.59
CA ALA A 409 17.72 4.43 -4.96
C ALA A 409 18.91 4.27 -4.00
N GLU A 410 19.44 5.37 -3.47
CA GLU A 410 20.49 5.33 -2.45
C GLU A 410 19.93 5.36 -1.02
N ILE A 411 18.63 5.56 -0.89
CA ILE A 411 17.88 5.61 0.38
C ILE A 411 16.80 4.54 0.37
N ALA A 412 16.65 3.82 1.48
CA ALA A 412 15.55 2.91 1.71
C ALA A 412 14.70 3.36 2.91
N VAL A 413 13.39 3.36 2.73
CA VAL A 413 12.41 3.37 3.83
C VAL A 413 12.05 1.93 4.13
N VAL A 414 12.31 1.51 5.37
CA VAL A 414 12.17 0.11 5.80
C VAL A 414 10.96 -0.03 6.72
N THR A 415 10.05 -0.94 6.37
CA THR A 415 8.96 -1.37 7.25
C THR A 415 9.20 -2.79 7.74
N ASP A 416 8.85 -3.05 9.01
CA ASP A 416 8.96 -4.38 9.62
C ASP A 416 7.58 -4.97 9.91
N PRO A 417 7.09 -5.92 9.08
CA PRO A 417 5.78 -6.53 9.28
C PRO A 417 5.58 -7.15 10.66
N ALA A 418 6.65 -7.70 11.25
CA ALA A 418 6.60 -8.30 12.58
C ALA A 418 6.37 -7.23 13.67
N SER A 419 7.06 -6.10 13.56
CA SER A 419 6.86 -4.95 14.46
C SER A 419 5.47 -4.33 14.31
N VAL A 420 4.94 -4.24 13.08
CA VAL A 420 3.56 -3.79 12.83
C VAL A 420 2.56 -4.64 13.62
N CYS A 421 2.69 -5.96 13.60
CA CYS A 421 1.83 -6.86 14.36
C CYS A 421 1.96 -6.68 15.90
N CYS A 422 3.09 -6.16 16.38
CA CYS A 422 3.32 -5.86 17.79
C CYS A 422 2.80 -4.49 18.23
N THR A 423 1.97 -3.84 17.45
CA THR A 423 1.31 -2.59 17.80
C THR A 423 -0.20 -2.77 17.73
N GLU A 424 -0.94 -1.93 18.44
CA GLU A 424 -2.39 -1.88 18.23
C GLU A 424 -2.75 -1.16 16.92
N GLY A 425 -1.77 -0.59 16.25
CA GLY A 425 -1.94 0.13 15.01
C GLY A 425 -2.32 1.60 15.21
N SER A 426 -1.67 2.32 16.12
CA SER A 426 -1.95 3.72 16.41
C SER A 426 -1.96 4.61 15.16
N VAL A 427 -3.10 5.20 14.90
CA VAL A 427 -3.31 6.17 13.83
C VAL A 427 -2.29 7.30 13.89
N GLY A 428 -2.01 7.78 15.10
CA GLY A 428 -1.13 8.93 15.32
C GLY A 428 0.30 8.72 14.85
N TYR A 429 0.94 7.64 15.28
CA TYR A 429 2.32 7.33 14.91
C TYR A 429 2.48 7.17 13.40
N TYR A 430 1.71 6.27 12.82
CA TYR A 430 1.82 5.94 11.40
C TYR A 430 1.38 7.08 10.48
N ARG A 431 0.38 7.88 10.89
CA ARG A 431 -0.04 9.07 10.12
C ARG A 431 1.04 10.14 10.10
N SER A 432 1.76 10.35 11.21
CA SER A 432 2.91 11.25 11.24
C SER A 432 4.01 10.77 10.31
N PHE A 433 4.28 9.46 10.30
CA PHE A 433 5.23 8.89 9.37
C PHE A 433 4.80 9.10 7.90
N LEU A 434 3.53 8.89 7.57
CA LEU A 434 3.02 9.14 6.21
C LEU A 434 3.15 10.60 5.80
N ARG A 435 2.94 11.54 6.74
CA ARG A 435 3.19 12.97 6.47
C ARG A 435 4.66 13.26 6.19
N PHE A 436 5.57 12.64 6.91
CA PHE A 436 7.00 12.71 6.63
C PHE A 436 7.34 12.07 5.29
N LEU A 437 6.85 10.85 5.03
CA LEU A 437 7.08 10.09 3.80
C LEU A 437 6.61 10.85 2.54
N CYS A 438 5.46 11.51 2.62
CA CYS A 438 4.88 12.28 1.50
C CYS A 438 5.28 13.76 1.51
N GLY A 439 5.69 14.29 2.66
CA GLY A 439 6.00 15.69 2.87
C GLY A 439 7.48 16.00 2.74
N ASP A 440 8.22 15.82 3.81
CA ASP A 440 9.60 16.27 3.93
C ASP A 440 10.59 15.40 3.16
N LEU A 441 10.43 14.08 3.20
CA LEU A 441 11.37 13.15 2.58
C LEU A 441 11.52 13.37 1.05
N PRO A 442 10.47 13.44 0.23
CA PRO A 442 10.61 13.64 -1.22
C PRO A 442 11.03 15.08 -1.58
N ARG A 443 11.06 15.99 -0.60
CA ARG A 443 11.50 17.39 -0.76
C ARG A 443 12.97 17.62 -0.39
N CYS A 444 13.68 16.57 0.06
CA CYS A 444 15.11 16.69 0.29
C CYS A 444 15.94 16.74 -1.00
N GLY A 445 15.33 16.69 -2.18
CA GLY A 445 16.02 16.75 -3.48
C GLY A 445 16.52 15.40 -3.98
N THR A 446 16.17 14.28 -3.34
CA THR A 446 16.54 12.93 -3.73
C THR A 446 15.34 11.99 -3.75
N VAL A 447 15.56 10.75 -4.15
CA VAL A 447 14.55 9.69 -4.27
C VAL A 447 14.87 8.54 -3.32
N PHE A 448 13.85 7.73 -3.02
CA PHE A 448 13.97 6.61 -2.08
C PHE A 448 13.16 5.40 -2.54
N ASP A 449 13.55 4.23 -2.08
CA ASP A 449 12.82 2.99 -2.24
C ASP A 449 12.05 2.66 -0.95
N THR A 450 10.91 2.00 -1.04
CA THR A 450 10.21 1.40 0.10
C THR A 450 10.39 -0.11 0.10
N ILE A 451 10.94 -0.65 1.17
CA ILE A 451 11.25 -2.07 1.32
C ILE A 451 10.77 -2.61 2.66
N THR A 452 10.72 -3.93 2.77
CA THR A 452 10.54 -4.61 4.07
C THR A 452 11.86 -5.07 4.66
N MET A 453 11.84 -5.50 5.93
CA MET A 453 12.99 -6.13 6.58
C MET A 453 13.49 -7.39 5.86
N ASP A 454 12.64 -8.06 5.07
CA ASP A 454 13.06 -9.23 4.27
C ASP A 454 14.11 -8.87 3.22
N ASP A 455 14.10 -7.63 2.71
CA ASP A 455 15.05 -7.12 1.73
C ASP A 455 16.16 -6.26 2.35
N PHE A 456 16.16 -6.04 3.65
CA PHE A 456 17.13 -5.16 4.31
C PHE A 456 18.60 -5.60 4.10
N PHE A 457 18.86 -6.90 4.13
CA PHE A 457 20.21 -7.46 3.96
C PHE A 457 20.60 -7.72 2.50
N SER A 458 19.82 -7.22 1.53
CA SER A 458 20.12 -7.40 0.10
C SER A 458 21.26 -6.49 -0.37
N GLU A 459 21.98 -6.95 -1.39
CA GLU A 459 23.05 -6.17 -2.04
C GLU A 459 22.58 -5.65 -3.42
N PRO A 460 23.03 -4.48 -3.84
CA PRO A 460 23.90 -3.55 -3.10
C PRO A 460 23.16 -2.88 -1.93
N ALA A 461 23.91 -2.58 -0.86
CA ALA A 461 23.35 -1.88 0.29
C ALA A 461 23.02 -0.41 -0.04
N TYR A 462 22.00 0.13 0.65
CA TYR A 462 21.68 1.55 0.58
C TYR A 462 22.66 2.39 1.44
N LYS A 463 22.82 3.66 1.10
CA LYS A 463 23.61 4.60 1.91
C LYS A 463 22.90 5.02 3.19
N LEU A 464 21.56 5.07 3.12
CA LEU A 464 20.69 5.41 4.26
C LEU A 464 19.52 4.47 4.34
N TYR A 465 19.26 3.98 5.55
CA TYR A 465 18.05 3.25 5.92
C TYR A 465 17.21 4.08 6.90
N ILE A 466 15.94 4.33 6.56
CA ILE A 466 14.98 5.02 7.41
C ILE A 466 13.99 3.98 7.93
N PHE A 467 14.15 3.58 9.18
CA PHE A 467 13.32 2.56 9.81
C PHE A 467 12.01 3.17 10.31
N ARG A 468 10.92 2.83 9.63
CA ARG A 468 9.58 3.29 9.99
C ARG A 468 9.13 2.77 11.36
N ASP A 469 9.31 1.47 11.61
CA ASP A 469 8.67 0.74 12.70
C ASP A 469 9.48 -0.49 13.19
N LYS A 470 10.80 -0.41 13.22
CA LYS A 470 11.64 -1.50 13.76
C LYS A 470 11.61 -1.53 15.29
N PHE A 471 10.44 -1.86 15.88
CA PHE A 471 10.21 -1.90 17.33
C PHE A 471 10.60 -3.24 17.94
N LEU A 472 10.16 -4.34 17.31
CA LEU A 472 10.50 -5.71 17.69
C LEU A 472 11.90 -6.05 17.20
N SER A 473 12.77 -6.46 18.12
CA SER A 473 14.09 -6.99 17.77
C SER A 473 14.65 -7.85 18.89
N THR A 474 15.19 -8.99 18.51
CA THR A 474 15.99 -9.79 19.42
C THR A 474 17.40 -9.19 19.55
N PRO A 475 18.16 -9.50 20.64
CA PRO A 475 19.55 -9.06 20.76
C PRO A 475 20.44 -9.55 19.60
N GLU A 476 20.17 -10.72 19.07
CA GLU A 476 20.90 -11.29 17.93
C GLU A 476 20.60 -10.52 16.64
N GLU A 477 19.32 -10.28 16.35
CA GLU A 477 18.89 -9.49 15.19
C GLU A 477 19.45 -8.07 15.26
N SER A 478 19.39 -7.42 16.42
CA SER A 478 19.94 -6.07 16.65
C SER A 478 21.43 -6.02 16.31
N ARG A 479 22.24 -7.01 16.79
CA ARG A 479 23.68 -7.08 16.45
C ARG A 479 23.88 -7.31 14.95
N ARG A 480 23.07 -8.17 14.33
CA ARG A 480 23.18 -8.46 12.90
C ARG A 480 22.88 -7.22 12.06
N ILE A 481 21.83 -6.44 12.41
CA ILE A 481 21.50 -5.18 11.74
C ILE A 481 22.65 -4.17 11.91
N ARG A 482 23.17 -3.99 13.12
CA ARG A 482 24.30 -3.08 13.39
C ARG A 482 25.55 -3.47 12.59
N SER A 483 25.92 -4.75 12.62
CA SER A 483 27.08 -5.25 11.86
C SER A 483 26.93 -5.04 10.35
N PHE A 484 25.71 -5.17 9.82
CA PHE A 484 25.45 -4.90 8.40
C PHE A 484 25.62 -3.40 8.10
N LEU A 485 25.04 -2.51 8.89
CA LEU A 485 25.18 -1.05 8.72
C LEU A 485 26.64 -0.61 8.80
N GLU A 486 27.38 -1.13 9.77
CA GLU A 486 28.82 -0.84 9.97
C GLU A 486 29.68 -1.35 8.80
N LYS A 487 29.47 -2.60 8.37
CA LYS A 487 30.17 -3.21 7.24
C LYS A 487 30.05 -2.37 5.97
N HIS A 488 28.85 -1.86 5.71
CA HIS A 488 28.54 -1.09 4.49
C HIS A 488 28.69 0.43 4.66
N GLN A 489 29.15 0.90 5.82
CA GLN A 489 29.20 2.32 6.16
C GLN A 489 27.87 3.03 5.91
N ALA A 490 26.75 2.30 6.14
CA ALA A 490 25.41 2.79 5.93
C ALA A 490 24.90 3.57 7.14
N SER A 491 24.19 4.66 6.87
CA SER A 491 23.55 5.49 7.88
C SER A 491 22.17 4.94 8.25
N ALA A 492 21.67 5.30 9.43
CA ALA A 492 20.34 4.89 9.86
C ALA A 492 19.58 6.03 10.54
N VAL A 493 18.28 6.10 10.24
CA VAL A 493 17.30 6.91 10.95
C VAL A 493 16.31 5.98 11.65
N TRP A 494 16.16 6.20 12.95
CA TRP A 494 15.30 5.43 13.84
C TRP A 494 14.20 6.31 14.39
N PHE A 495 12.96 5.82 14.36
CA PHE A 495 11.82 6.54 14.91
C PHE A 495 11.20 5.83 16.12
N GLY A 496 10.75 6.63 17.09
CA GLY A 496 9.98 6.17 18.23
C GLY A 496 10.66 5.05 19.02
N PRO A 497 9.91 3.98 19.39
CA PRO A 497 10.40 2.91 20.26
C PRO A 497 11.23 1.83 19.54
N ALA A 498 12.15 2.22 18.67
CA ALA A 498 12.99 1.28 17.92
C ALA A 498 13.79 0.36 18.85
N GLY A 499 13.67 -0.97 18.63
CA GLY A 499 14.38 -2.01 19.41
C GLY A 499 13.93 -2.17 20.86
N THR A 500 12.76 -1.64 21.23
CA THR A 500 12.26 -1.70 22.63
C THR A 500 11.33 -2.88 22.89
N VAL A 501 10.80 -3.51 21.86
CA VAL A 501 9.97 -4.70 21.99
C VAL A 501 10.85 -5.93 21.79
N GLN A 502 10.86 -6.82 22.77
CA GLN A 502 11.49 -8.14 22.70
C GLN A 502 10.42 -9.24 22.70
N PRO A 503 10.74 -10.47 22.27
CA PRO A 503 9.75 -11.56 22.26
C PRO A 503 9.04 -11.75 23.59
N GLU A 504 9.75 -11.59 24.72
CA GLU A 504 9.23 -11.87 26.06
C GLU A 504 8.63 -10.66 26.77
N LYS A 505 9.06 -9.43 26.41
CA LYS A 505 8.68 -8.20 27.14
C LYS A 505 8.97 -6.93 26.33
N ILE A 506 8.42 -5.83 26.81
CA ILE A 506 8.86 -4.50 26.40
C ILE A 506 10.04 -4.08 27.30
N ASP A 507 11.19 -3.81 26.68
CA ASP A 507 12.42 -3.43 27.36
C ASP A 507 13.11 -2.26 26.65
N PHE A 508 12.93 -1.06 27.19
CA PHE A 508 13.50 0.16 26.58
C PHE A 508 15.04 0.15 26.56
N SER A 509 15.69 -0.62 27.43
CA SER A 509 17.16 -0.77 27.43
C SER A 509 17.66 -1.50 26.18
N GLY A 510 16.84 -2.32 25.55
CA GLY A 510 17.15 -3.07 24.32
C GLY A 510 17.44 -2.14 23.13
N SER A 511 16.90 -0.94 23.11
CA SER A 511 17.08 0.05 22.05
C SER A 511 18.55 0.37 21.79
N ARG A 512 19.39 0.40 22.83
CA ARG A 512 20.81 0.72 22.72
C ARG A 512 21.56 -0.25 21.78
N LEU A 513 21.20 -1.51 21.84
CA LEU A 513 21.86 -2.53 21.03
C LEU A 513 21.56 -2.36 19.54
N LEU A 514 20.35 -1.94 19.19
CA LEU A 514 19.92 -1.71 17.81
C LEU A 514 20.30 -0.33 17.31
N THR A 515 19.92 0.72 18.05
CA THR A 515 19.99 2.10 17.58
C THR A 515 21.28 2.81 17.98
N GLY A 516 21.95 2.31 19.01
CA GLY A 516 23.08 2.96 19.66
C GLY A 516 22.68 4.02 20.72
N PHE A 517 21.38 4.30 20.90
CA PHE A 517 20.83 5.26 21.86
C PHE A 517 20.13 4.55 23.03
N GLU A 518 20.22 5.12 24.21
CA GLU A 518 19.44 4.66 25.36
C GLU A 518 18.10 5.40 25.38
N LEU A 519 17.00 4.67 25.26
CA LEU A 519 15.65 5.22 25.24
C LEU A 519 14.92 4.97 26.55
N ARG A 520 14.09 5.94 26.97
CA ARG A 520 13.27 5.84 28.19
C ARG A 520 11.89 6.44 27.92
N PRO A 521 10.81 5.80 28.40
CA PRO A 521 9.48 6.39 28.31
C PRO A 521 9.35 7.60 29.24
N LEU A 522 8.56 8.57 28.83
CA LEU A 522 8.18 9.75 29.63
C LEU A 522 6.77 9.52 30.19
N PRO A 523 6.65 9.10 31.45
CA PRO A 523 5.35 8.83 32.05
C PRO A 523 4.46 10.08 32.09
N GLY A 524 3.18 9.91 31.75
CA GLY A 524 2.20 11.00 31.76
C GLY A 524 2.31 11.99 30.59
N VAL A 525 3.27 11.81 29.70
CA VAL A 525 3.38 12.58 28.47
C VAL A 525 2.59 11.93 27.37
N THR A 526 1.61 12.64 26.84
CA THR A 526 0.73 12.16 25.77
C THR A 526 1.10 12.77 24.42
N GLY A 527 0.47 12.29 23.36
CA GLY A 527 0.80 12.57 21.97
C GLY A 527 0.62 14.00 21.46
N SER A 528 0.18 14.94 22.27
CA SER A 528 0.12 16.36 21.91
C SER A 528 1.47 17.10 22.02
N ASN A 529 2.54 16.39 22.37
CA ASN A 529 3.86 16.98 22.49
C ASN A 529 4.59 17.03 21.15
N ALA A 530 5.38 18.09 20.98
CA ALA A 530 6.26 18.27 19.83
C ALA A 530 7.73 18.06 20.25
N VAL A 531 8.57 17.77 19.28
CA VAL A 531 10.02 17.91 19.41
C VAL A 531 10.42 19.22 18.77
N THR A 532 11.00 20.12 19.58
CA THR A 532 11.51 21.40 19.10
C THR A 532 12.99 21.28 18.80
N MET A 533 13.39 21.58 17.56
CA MET A 533 14.77 21.62 17.14
C MET A 533 15.42 22.96 17.49
N TYR A 534 16.67 22.96 17.92
CA TYR A 534 17.39 24.17 18.32
C TYR A 534 18.65 24.39 17.50
N GLY A 535 19.19 25.62 17.59
CA GLY A 535 20.36 26.11 16.86
C GLY A 535 21.58 25.20 16.91
N HIS A 536 21.61 24.27 15.99
CA HIS A 536 22.74 23.39 15.70
C HIS A 536 23.26 23.74 14.30
N PRO A 537 24.56 23.63 14.00
CA PRO A 537 25.11 23.94 12.67
C PRO A 537 24.43 23.22 11.51
N LEU A 538 23.91 22.00 11.72
CA LEU A 538 23.12 21.26 10.73
C LEU A 538 21.74 21.87 10.47
N LEU A 539 21.26 22.75 11.32
CA LEU A 539 20.00 23.44 11.25
C LEU A 539 20.17 24.92 10.80
N GLU A 540 21.36 25.28 10.36
CA GLU A 540 21.65 26.63 9.87
C GLU A 540 20.77 26.97 8.66
N GLY A 541 20.16 28.15 8.70
CA GLY A 541 19.20 28.59 7.68
C GLY A 541 17.74 28.15 7.94
N MET A 542 17.48 27.28 8.91
CA MET A 542 16.13 26.96 9.34
C MET A 542 15.54 28.05 10.26
N LYS A 543 14.22 28.25 10.16
CA LYS A 543 13.49 29.02 11.16
C LYS A 543 13.47 28.22 12.46
N THR A 544 14.26 28.63 13.44
CA THR A 544 14.30 28.00 14.76
C THR A 544 13.50 28.83 15.77
N PRO A 545 12.83 28.21 16.75
CA PRO A 545 12.70 26.77 16.91
C PRO A 545 11.78 26.15 15.85
N PHE A 546 12.16 25.00 15.33
CA PHE A 546 11.32 24.20 14.43
C PHE A 546 10.62 23.12 15.24
N ALA A 547 9.29 23.19 15.32
CA ALA A 547 8.52 22.20 16.05
C ALA A 547 8.05 21.08 15.10
N LEU A 548 8.43 19.84 15.41
CA LEU A 548 7.85 18.66 14.81
C LEU A 548 6.57 18.33 15.59
N ALA A 549 5.46 18.95 15.21
CA ALA A 549 4.19 18.70 15.85
C ALA A 549 3.63 17.33 15.45
N PRO A 550 3.02 16.59 16.39
CA PRO A 550 2.17 15.46 16.04
C PRO A 550 0.99 15.91 15.20
N VAL A 551 0.37 14.96 14.50
CA VAL A 551 -0.83 15.24 13.71
C VAL A 551 -1.96 15.72 14.64
N GLU A 552 -2.60 16.82 14.28
CA GLU A 552 -3.65 17.50 15.07
C GLU A 552 -4.98 16.72 15.19
N ASP A 553 -5.01 15.41 14.99
CA ASP A 553 -6.20 14.63 15.24
C ASP A 553 -6.31 14.30 16.73
N SER A 554 -7.36 14.78 17.35
CA SER A 554 -7.67 14.66 18.78
C SER A 554 -7.73 13.22 19.33
N GLU A 555 -7.72 12.21 18.47
CA GLU A 555 -7.75 10.79 18.82
C GLU A 555 -6.38 10.10 18.65
N ALA A 556 -5.36 10.81 18.21
CA ALA A 556 -4.05 10.24 17.93
C ALA A 556 -3.23 10.07 19.22
N VAL A 557 -3.20 8.85 19.74
CA VAL A 557 -2.34 8.51 20.88
C VAL A 557 -0.92 8.24 20.39
N TYR A 558 0.04 9.06 20.86
CA TYR A 558 1.49 8.86 20.67
C TYR A 558 2.13 8.32 21.94
N ALA A 559 1.72 7.17 22.38
CA ALA A 559 2.34 6.59 23.56
C ALA A 559 3.10 5.31 23.14
N PRO A 560 4.28 5.07 23.73
CA PRO A 560 4.98 5.93 24.66
C PRO A 560 5.72 7.08 23.97
N VAL A 561 5.66 8.29 24.54
CA VAL A 561 6.60 9.36 24.20
C VAL A 561 7.93 9.06 24.87
N LEU A 562 9.03 9.22 24.15
CA LEU A 562 10.35 8.80 24.61
C LEU A 562 11.31 9.96 24.70
N THR A 563 12.22 9.89 25.68
CA THR A 563 13.47 10.63 25.69
C THR A 563 14.64 9.68 25.46
N GLY A 564 15.77 10.23 25.04
CA GLY A 564 16.96 9.43 24.79
C GLY A 564 18.25 10.05 25.29
N SER A 565 19.32 9.25 25.32
CA SER A 565 20.69 9.68 25.64
C SER A 565 21.71 8.93 24.79
N GLY A 566 22.97 9.40 24.84
CA GLY A 566 24.08 8.75 24.14
C GLY A 566 24.35 9.29 22.75
N GLY A 567 23.90 10.48 22.43
CA GLY A 567 24.17 11.22 21.19
C GLY A 567 24.16 12.72 21.41
N GLU A 568 24.50 13.49 20.38
CA GLU A 568 24.36 14.92 20.33
C GLU A 568 22.89 15.30 20.22
N VAL A 569 22.44 16.27 21.00
CA VAL A 569 21.04 16.68 21.10
C VAL A 569 20.71 17.68 20.00
N LEU A 570 19.83 17.29 19.07
CA LEU A 570 19.31 18.18 18.02
C LEU A 570 17.96 18.79 18.40
N GLY A 571 17.18 18.12 19.23
CA GLY A 571 15.85 18.58 19.61
C GLY A 571 15.39 18.07 20.96
N LEU A 572 14.47 18.81 21.57
CA LEU A 572 13.90 18.53 22.90
C LEU A 572 12.41 18.24 22.79
N VAL A 573 11.90 17.32 23.60
CA VAL A 573 10.46 17.13 23.81
C VAL A 573 9.94 18.38 24.53
N GLU A 574 9.03 19.10 23.89
CA GLU A 574 8.62 20.45 24.30
C GLU A 574 8.08 20.52 25.73
N SER A 575 7.21 19.56 26.08
CA SER A 575 6.58 19.56 27.42
C SER A 575 7.54 19.27 28.59
N THR A 576 8.70 18.68 28.33
CA THR A 576 9.61 18.19 29.36
C THR A 576 10.99 18.82 29.27
N GLY A 577 11.37 19.41 28.15
CA GLY A 577 12.72 19.90 27.89
C GLY A 577 13.78 18.79 27.80
N LEU A 578 13.37 17.51 27.73
CA LEU A 578 14.28 16.36 27.63
C LEU A 578 14.60 16.03 26.19
N PRO A 579 15.77 15.40 25.90
CA PRO A 579 16.17 15.06 24.52
C PRO A 579 15.13 14.23 23.79
N GLY A 580 14.67 14.71 22.62
CA GLY A 580 13.69 14.07 21.76
C GLY A 580 14.21 13.78 20.35
N CYS A 581 15.37 14.33 20.00
CA CYS A 581 16.09 14.01 18.76
C CYS A 581 17.59 13.98 19.03
N LEU A 582 18.24 12.89 18.65
CA LEU A 582 19.65 12.60 18.92
C LEU A 582 20.40 12.21 17.64
N LEU A 583 21.63 12.68 17.54
CA LEU A 583 22.54 12.37 16.43
C LEU A 583 23.83 11.75 16.96
N LYS A 584 24.29 10.69 16.29
CA LYS A 584 25.68 10.22 16.30
C LYS A 584 26.23 10.35 14.91
N GLN A 585 27.32 11.06 14.75
CA GLN A 585 27.93 11.29 13.46
C GLN A 585 29.37 10.76 13.44
N GLU A 586 29.68 10.00 12.41
CA GLU A 586 31.01 9.56 12.02
C GLU A 586 31.40 10.25 10.69
N GLU A 587 32.61 10.02 10.20
CA GLU A 587 33.09 10.68 8.98
C GLU A 587 32.19 10.40 7.75
N LYS A 588 31.72 9.16 7.58
CA LYS A 588 30.99 8.70 6.39
C LYS A 588 29.57 8.21 6.65
N ARG A 589 29.17 8.19 7.91
CA ARG A 589 27.83 7.70 8.31
C ARG A 589 27.31 8.44 9.52
N PHE A 590 26.02 8.32 9.73
CA PHE A 590 25.36 8.79 10.95
C PHE A 590 24.29 7.81 11.41
N ASP A 591 24.00 7.84 12.69
CA ASP A 591 22.79 7.30 13.30
C ASP A 591 21.99 8.46 13.88
N LEU A 592 20.72 8.56 13.52
CA LEU A 592 19.80 9.57 14.04
C LEU A 592 18.59 8.88 14.65
N TRP A 593 18.20 9.32 15.83
CA TRP A 593 16.97 8.89 16.46
C TRP A 593 16.06 10.09 16.76
N CYS A 594 14.76 9.95 16.48
CA CYS A 594 13.75 10.94 16.84
C CYS A 594 12.56 10.26 17.53
N SER A 595 12.08 10.87 18.61
CA SER A 595 10.93 10.37 19.39
C SER A 595 9.64 10.31 18.56
N PHE A 596 9.50 11.18 17.58
CA PHE A 596 8.37 11.23 16.64
C PHE A 596 8.83 10.89 15.23
N PRO A 597 8.00 10.25 14.41
CA PRO A 597 8.36 9.83 13.07
C PRO A 597 8.24 10.99 12.06
N ALA A 598 9.04 12.02 12.28
CA ALA A 598 9.16 13.18 11.38
C ALA A 598 10.54 13.81 11.52
N LEU A 599 11.06 14.39 10.44
CA LEU A 599 12.31 15.15 10.40
C LEU A 599 12.15 16.31 9.41
N PRO A 600 12.75 17.49 9.72
CA PRO A 600 12.81 18.58 8.76
C PRO A 600 13.58 18.21 7.50
N LYS A 601 13.09 18.58 6.34
CA LYS A 601 13.77 18.31 5.05
C LYS A 601 15.17 18.93 5.01
N GLU A 602 15.38 20.08 5.60
CA GLU A 602 16.66 20.80 5.64
C GLU A 602 17.73 20.02 6.43
N LEU A 603 17.36 19.49 7.60
CA LEU A 603 18.25 18.62 8.37
C LEU A 603 18.61 17.36 7.56
N LEU A 604 17.60 16.73 6.97
CA LEU A 604 17.81 15.52 6.18
C LEU A 604 18.66 15.81 4.95
N HIS A 605 18.41 16.91 4.24
CA HIS A 605 19.25 17.33 3.10
C HIS A 605 20.72 17.52 3.49
N SER A 606 20.97 18.21 4.62
CA SER A 606 22.33 18.44 5.13
C SER A 606 23.06 17.12 5.48
N LEU A 607 22.35 16.18 6.11
CA LEU A 607 22.89 14.86 6.44
C LEU A 607 23.15 14.02 5.19
N LEU A 608 22.26 14.05 4.22
CA LEU A 608 22.40 13.34 2.95
C LEU A 608 23.59 13.84 2.13
N ALA A 609 23.81 15.15 2.09
CA ALA A 609 24.96 15.75 1.43
C ALA A 609 26.29 15.26 2.04
N LYS A 610 26.37 15.16 3.37
CA LYS A 610 27.56 14.67 4.09
C LYS A 610 27.93 13.23 3.77
N ILE A 611 26.93 12.35 3.58
CA ILE A 611 27.18 10.95 3.23
C ILE A 611 27.24 10.72 1.71
N GLY A 612 27.23 11.80 0.92
CA GLY A 612 27.40 11.75 -0.52
C GLY A 612 26.24 11.09 -1.27
N VAL A 613 25.01 11.24 -0.78
CA VAL A 613 23.79 10.85 -1.51
C VAL A 613 23.61 11.74 -2.73
N ARG A 614 23.29 11.14 -3.86
CA ARG A 614 23.05 11.88 -5.11
C ARG A 614 21.69 12.56 -5.07
N PHE A 615 21.69 13.86 -5.22
CA PHE A 615 20.47 14.62 -5.45
C PHE A 615 19.99 14.48 -6.89
N ARG A 616 18.68 14.52 -7.07
CA ARG A 616 18.00 14.45 -8.37
C ARG A 616 17.45 15.79 -8.80
N ILE A 617 17.09 16.63 -7.84
CA ILE A 617 16.57 17.96 -8.09
C ILE A 617 17.23 18.99 -7.16
N ASP A 618 17.26 20.23 -7.62
CA ASP A 618 17.62 21.41 -6.85
C ASP A 618 16.51 22.43 -7.09
N GLY A 619 15.78 22.77 -6.03
CA GLY A 619 14.59 23.63 -6.07
C GLY A 619 13.47 23.13 -5.18
N ALA A 620 12.43 23.94 -5.04
CA ALA A 620 11.27 23.64 -4.20
C ALA A 620 10.28 22.74 -4.97
N ALA A 621 10.51 21.43 -4.92
CA ALA A 621 9.69 20.45 -5.62
C ALA A 621 9.72 19.08 -4.92
N VAL A 622 8.75 18.24 -5.26
CA VAL A 622 8.71 16.80 -4.96
C VAL A 622 9.24 16.04 -6.17
N CYS A 623 10.07 15.01 -5.94
CA CYS A 623 10.60 14.15 -7.00
C CYS A 623 10.48 12.67 -6.62
N TYR A 624 10.04 11.84 -7.57
CA TYR A 624 10.04 10.39 -7.48
C TYR A 624 10.70 9.75 -8.71
N GLY A 625 11.29 8.58 -8.51
CA GLY A 625 11.91 7.75 -9.55
C GLY A 625 13.43 7.73 -9.48
N ALA A 626 13.99 6.54 -9.23
CA ALA A 626 15.43 6.32 -9.20
C ALA A 626 16.00 5.95 -10.57
N GLY A 627 15.15 5.46 -11.49
CA GLY A 627 15.52 4.94 -12.81
C GLY A 627 15.52 5.99 -13.93
N GLU A 628 15.06 5.52 -15.09
CA GLU A 628 14.99 6.32 -16.32
C GLU A 628 13.81 7.31 -16.33
N THR A 629 12.78 7.05 -15.53
CA THR A 629 11.57 7.88 -15.43
C THR A 629 11.56 8.66 -14.12
N LEU A 630 11.32 9.97 -14.23
CA LEU A 630 11.17 10.89 -13.10
C LEU A 630 9.82 11.60 -13.19
N VAL A 631 9.17 11.77 -12.06
CA VAL A 631 8.07 12.72 -11.92
C VAL A 631 8.47 13.82 -10.95
N VAL A 632 8.27 15.07 -11.36
CA VAL A 632 8.61 16.25 -10.58
C VAL A 632 7.40 17.14 -10.48
N ARG A 633 7.06 17.57 -9.26
CA ARG A 633 5.96 18.51 -8.98
C ARG A 633 6.47 19.70 -8.18
N ALA A 634 6.26 20.91 -8.68
CA ALA A 634 6.74 22.13 -8.04
C ALA A 634 5.87 22.53 -6.83
N ASP A 635 6.51 22.93 -5.74
CA ASP A 635 5.85 23.46 -4.53
C ASP A 635 5.57 24.97 -4.61
N CYS A 636 6.29 25.69 -5.46
CA CYS A 636 6.13 27.13 -5.70
C CYS A 636 6.49 27.50 -7.14
N ASP A 637 6.14 28.71 -7.54
CA ASP A 637 6.59 29.26 -8.82
C ASP A 637 8.11 29.47 -8.83
N GLY A 638 8.76 29.09 -9.93
CA GLY A 638 10.18 29.29 -10.10
C GLY A 638 10.89 28.17 -10.86
N PRO A 639 12.21 28.25 -11.00
CA PRO A 639 12.98 27.22 -11.66
C PRO A 639 13.21 26.01 -10.76
N VAL A 640 13.05 24.81 -11.33
CA VAL A 640 13.49 23.54 -10.74
C VAL A 640 14.57 22.97 -11.63
N ALA A 641 15.77 22.73 -11.06
CA ALA A 641 16.85 22.08 -11.79
C ALA A 641 16.79 20.56 -11.54
N VAL A 642 16.69 19.79 -12.63
CA VAL A 642 16.84 18.33 -12.60
C VAL A 642 18.30 17.99 -12.89
N LEU A 643 18.91 17.20 -11.99
CA LEU A 643 20.33 16.83 -12.08
C LEU A 643 20.46 15.50 -12.83
N VAL A 644 21.21 15.50 -13.91
CA VAL A 644 21.38 14.35 -14.81
C VAL A 644 22.85 14.07 -15.10
N SER A 645 23.15 12.80 -15.34
CA SER A 645 24.49 12.37 -15.80
C SER A 645 24.58 12.22 -17.33
N GLY A 646 23.44 12.27 -18.02
CA GLY A 646 23.32 12.12 -19.47
C GLY A 646 23.16 13.47 -20.20
N PRO A 647 22.87 13.43 -21.51
CA PRO A 647 22.80 14.63 -22.35
C PRO A 647 21.58 15.50 -22.08
N GLY A 648 20.57 14.97 -21.40
CA GLY A 648 19.35 15.72 -21.10
C GLY A 648 18.16 14.86 -20.69
N LEU A 649 16.98 15.42 -20.86
CA LEU A 649 15.70 14.82 -20.53
C LEU A 649 14.76 14.89 -21.73
N ARG A 650 13.81 13.97 -21.79
CA ARG A 650 12.65 14.06 -22.66
C ARG A 650 11.39 14.20 -21.82
N ASN A 651 10.58 15.19 -22.10
CA ASN A 651 9.22 15.28 -21.51
C ASN A 651 8.33 14.22 -22.18
N ILE A 652 7.79 13.28 -21.40
CA ILE A 652 7.02 12.15 -21.91
C ILE A 652 5.67 12.60 -22.52
N ILE A 653 5.12 13.70 -22.04
CA ILE A 653 3.83 14.21 -22.51
C ILE A 653 3.98 15.03 -23.80
N THR A 654 4.93 15.95 -23.84
CA THR A 654 5.12 16.85 -24.99
C THR A 654 6.09 16.31 -26.04
N ASP A 655 6.83 15.25 -25.72
CA ASP A 655 7.92 14.65 -26.50
C ASP A 655 9.11 15.62 -26.75
N GLU A 656 9.16 16.73 -26.02
CA GLU A 656 10.21 17.74 -26.09
C GLU A 656 11.49 17.22 -25.44
N THR A 657 12.62 17.46 -26.11
CA THR A 657 13.95 17.17 -25.57
C THR A 657 14.54 18.41 -24.92
N LEU A 658 14.93 18.27 -23.67
CA LEU A 658 15.54 19.30 -22.84
C LEU A 658 17.03 18.97 -22.66
N CYS A 659 17.92 19.75 -23.25
CA CYS A 659 19.36 19.52 -23.18
C CYS A 659 19.93 19.91 -21.81
N ALA A 660 20.86 19.10 -21.31
CA ALA A 660 21.57 19.40 -20.07
C ALA A 660 22.70 20.39 -20.29
N GLU A 661 22.79 21.39 -19.43
CA GLU A 661 23.94 22.29 -19.32
C GLU A 661 24.62 22.05 -17.98
N ASN A 662 25.92 21.66 -18.01
CA ASN A 662 26.70 21.32 -16.82
C ASN A 662 26.03 20.25 -15.92
N GLY A 663 25.40 19.23 -16.53
CA GLY A 663 24.70 18.18 -15.80
C GLY A 663 23.37 18.59 -15.19
N ARG A 664 22.79 19.70 -15.64
CA ARG A 664 21.52 20.26 -15.12
C ARG A 664 20.57 20.59 -16.27
N VAL A 665 19.31 20.29 -16.08
CA VAL A 665 18.21 20.76 -16.92
C VAL A 665 17.32 21.64 -16.06
N VAL A 666 17.25 22.94 -16.37
CA VAL A 666 16.45 23.91 -15.60
C VAL A 666 15.08 24.06 -16.26
N ILE A 667 14.02 23.78 -15.52
CA ILE A 667 12.64 23.83 -15.97
C ILE A 667 11.92 24.93 -15.20
N PRO A 668 11.43 25.99 -15.86
CA PRO A 668 10.54 26.96 -15.21
C PRO A 668 9.19 26.29 -14.93
N MET A 669 8.78 26.26 -13.68
CA MET A 669 7.56 25.60 -13.26
C MET A 669 6.64 26.54 -12.47
N ARG A 670 5.34 26.34 -12.61
CA ARG A 670 4.33 26.98 -11.74
C ARG A 670 4.11 26.11 -10.50
N LYS A 671 3.67 26.72 -9.42
CA LYS A 671 3.22 25.98 -8.23
C LYS A 671 2.18 24.92 -8.61
N GLY A 672 2.38 23.70 -8.16
CA GLY A 672 1.51 22.55 -8.44
C GLY A 672 1.73 21.91 -9.80
N GLN A 673 2.46 22.54 -10.71
CA GLN A 673 2.76 21.95 -12.02
C GLN A 673 3.56 20.67 -11.89
N THR A 674 3.17 19.67 -12.67
CA THR A 674 3.82 18.37 -12.75
C THR A 674 4.45 18.15 -14.13
N VAL A 675 5.66 17.62 -14.14
CA VAL A 675 6.33 17.15 -15.37
C VAL A 675 6.73 15.69 -15.20
N LEU A 676 6.53 14.92 -16.26
CA LEU A 676 6.95 13.53 -16.35
C LEU A 676 8.09 13.41 -17.36
N LEU A 677 9.24 12.97 -16.89
CA LEU A 677 10.51 13.07 -17.61
C LEU A 677 11.16 11.70 -17.78
N GLU A 678 11.76 11.50 -18.92
CA GLU A 678 12.63 10.36 -19.21
C GLU A 678 14.09 10.85 -19.32
N ILE A 679 14.99 10.22 -18.58
CA ILE A 679 16.43 10.54 -18.64
C ILE A 679 16.98 9.94 -19.94
N LEU A 680 17.59 10.78 -20.76
CA LEU A 680 18.25 10.34 -21.99
C LEU A 680 19.59 9.65 -21.67
N PRO A 681 19.90 8.51 -22.35
CA PRO A 681 21.09 7.70 -22.10
C PRO A 681 22.40 8.37 -22.50
#